data_a8adabfff8a70fe65e8455a895fd77aa
#
_entry.id   a8adabfff8a70fe65e8455a895fd77aa
#
_cell.length_a   1.000
_cell.length_b   1.000
_cell.length_c   1.000
_cell.angle_alpha   90.00
_cell.angle_beta   90.00
_cell.angle_gamma   90.00
#
_symmetry.space_group_name_H-M   'P 1'
#
loop_
_entity.id
_entity.type
_entity.pdbx_description
1 polymer ?
#
loop_
_entity_poly.entity_id
_entity_poly.type
_entity_poly.pdbx_seq_one_letter_code
_entity_poly.pdbx_strand_id
1 'polypeptide(L)'
;MTSRILDAAPASSDEATSVAQLRDVGLHYGGKSALEAVTLDVPAGRMVGLIGPDGVGKSSLLSLIAGARAVQTGSVKVLGGDMAVADHRRTVGPRIAYVPQGLGKNLYPTLTVFENIDFFGRLFGHDRTERARRIAALVESTGLAPFTARPAGKLSGGMKQKLSLCCALIHDPDLLILDEPTTGVDPLSRRQFWELIARIRAEQPHMSVLVATAYMEEAARFDWLIAMDAGRVLATGTPRDLLARTGTRSLEAAFIALLPEEKRRGYRPVDIPPRGLDDEDDVAIEARDLTRRFGDFTAVDHVSFRIGRGEIFGFLGSNGCGKTTTMKMLTGLLPASEGKAWLFGQEVDATDLEIRRRVGYMSQSFSLYTELTVRQNLELHARLFHVPADEVPRRVEAMAERFELVEIVDALPDALPLGQRQRLSLAVAMIHGPEILILDEPTSGVDPVARDAFWRILIELSRRDKVTIFISTHFMNEAERCDRISLMHAGRVLVSDAPEALIRKRGAKTLEEAFISYLEDAAAERKTRDEPPGPEAAIPRVAAEAPASHHGTWHRTRGFDPRRMISYMRREAMELRRDPIRATLALLGSVILMFIMSYGLSMDVEDLTFAVLDRDQSTISQSYTLNISGSRYFIEKAPITDYDELDRRMRSGSLSLAIEIPAGFGRDFARGRPVQIGAWIDGAMPMRAETIRGYVEGMHSMWLAQKAAAAGRSNQISLVNIETRFRYNPNVESLVAMAPAVIPVLLILIPAILTALSVVREKELGSIINFYVTPVTRLEFLLAKQIPYVALGMLNFLLLALLAVTAFDVPFTGSFATLAAATFLYVTAATAIGLLISTFMRSQIAALFGTAVLTIVPVIQFSGLIDPVSSLEGAGALIGRIFPTTYYLIISRGTFSKGLDFSDLQMSFVPLLIAGPALLGLSVALLKKQET
;
A
#
# COMPACT_ATOMS: atom_id res chain seq x y z
N MET A 1 -28.15 0.06 -79.93
CA MET A 1 -27.29 0.72 -78.96
C MET A 1 -27.58 0.14 -77.63
N THR A 2 -26.79 -0.82 -77.25
CA THR A 2 -26.97 -1.75 -76.11
C THR A 2 -26.35 -1.19 -74.82
N SER A 3 -27.19 -0.95 -73.78
CA SER A 3 -26.77 -0.62 -72.43
C SER A 3 -26.62 -1.89 -71.63
N ARG A 4 -25.40 -2.15 -71.15
CA ARG A 4 -25.07 -3.21 -70.19
C ARG A 4 -25.53 -2.80 -68.76
N ILE A 5 -26.47 -3.53 -68.29
CA ILE A 5 -26.81 -3.61 -66.87
C ILE A 5 -25.77 -4.50 -66.20
N LEU A 6 -24.94 -3.97 -65.31
CA LEU A 6 -24.05 -4.67 -64.43
C LEU A 6 -24.89 -5.09 -63.19
N ASP A 7 -25.07 -6.37 -63.04
CA ASP A 7 -25.60 -6.97 -61.82
C ASP A 7 -24.75 -6.62 -60.64
N ALA A 8 -25.26 -5.82 -59.73
CA ALA A 8 -24.74 -5.63 -58.39
C ALA A 8 -25.19 -6.84 -57.55
N ALA A 9 -24.26 -7.69 -57.17
CA ALA A 9 -24.50 -8.70 -56.16
C ALA A 9 -24.98 -8.04 -54.85
N PRO A 10 -25.91 -8.65 -54.11
CA PRO A 10 -26.39 -8.05 -52.87
C PRO A 10 -25.23 -8.09 -51.85
N ALA A 11 -24.90 -6.88 -51.30
CA ALA A 11 -24.01 -6.74 -50.20
C ALA A 11 -24.54 -7.57 -49.01
N SER A 12 -23.71 -8.49 -48.50
CA SER A 12 -24.01 -9.28 -47.35
C SER A 12 -24.16 -8.34 -46.15
N SER A 13 -25.37 -8.21 -45.64
CA SER A 13 -25.72 -7.51 -44.41
C SER A 13 -25.26 -8.30 -43.19
N ASP A 14 -24.00 -8.25 -42.88
CA ASP A 14 -23.47 -8.69 -41.57
C ASP A 14 -22.21 -7.88 -41.20
N GLU A 15 -22.29 -6.55 -41.25
CA GLU A 15 -21.40 -5.72 -40.44
C GLU A 15 -21.85 -5.84 -38.99
N ALA A 16 -21.37 -6.88 -38.30
CA ALA A 16 -21.47 -7.01 -36.87
C ALA A 16 -20.82 -5.76 -36.26
N THR A 17 -21.63 -4.88 -35.68
CA THR A 17 -21.16 -3.66 -35.00
C THR A 17 -20.18 -4.05 -33.93
N SER A 18 -18.92 -3.56 -34.02
CA SER A 18 -17.88 -3.83 -33.04
C SER A 18 -18.04 -2.90 -31.83
N VAL A 19 -17.90 -3.45 -30.61
CA VAL A 19 -17.91 -2.65 -29.38
C VAL A 19 -16.57 -1.94 -29.15
N ALA A 20 -15.46 -2.53 -29.59
CA ALA A 20 -14.14 -1.93 -29.57
C ALA A 20 -13.38 -2.25 -30.85
N GLN A 21 -12.61 -1.27 -31.35
CA GLN A 21 -11.76 -1.39 -32.54
C GLN A 21 -10.36 -0.86 -32.20
N LEU A 22 -9.36 -1.68 -32.39
CA LEU A 22 -7.96 -1.34 -32.19
C LEU A 22 -7.24 -1.39 -33.53
N ARG A 23 -6.39 -0.41 -33.81
CA ARG A 23 -5.60 -0.35 -35.03
C ARG A 23 -4.16 0.04 -34.67
N ASP A 24 -3.26 -0.89 -34.93
CA ASP A 24 -1.80 -0.71 -34.77
C ASP A 24 -1.41 -0.24 -33.37
N VAL A 25 -2.04 -0.83 -32.33
CA VAL A 25 -1.86 -0.37 -30.96
C VAL A 25 -0.60 -0.97 -30.35
N GLY A 26 0.28 -0.09 -29.87
CA GLY A 26 1.49 -0.43 -29.14
C GLY A 26 1.50 0.15 -27.73
N LEU A 27 2.12 -0.57 -26.80
CA LEU A 27 2.29 -0.12 -25.42
C LEU A 27 3.62 -0.64 -24.84
N HIS A 28 4.38 0.26 -24.24
CA HIS A 28 5.67 -0.04 -23.63
C HIS A 28 5.73 0.37 -22.15
N TYR A 29 6.42 -0.44 -21.34
CA TYR A 29 6.74 -0.17 -19.94
C TYR A 29 8.26 -0.16 -19.76
N GLY A 30 8.85 1.00 -19.52
CA GLY A 30 10.27 1.11 -19.21
C GLY A 30 11.20 0.34 -20.17
N GLY A 31 10.93 0.35 -21.48
CA GLY A 31 11.72 -0.34 -22.51
C GLY A 31 11.29 -1.78 -22.83
N LYS A 32 10.33 -2.38 -22.08
CA LYS A 32 9.71 -3.67 -22.43
C LYS A 32 8.39 -3.42 -23.18
N SER A 33 8.21 -4.06 -24.34
CA SER A 33 6.95 -4.03 -25.09
C SER A 33 5.92 -4.92 -24.41
N ALA A 34 4.75 -4.37 -24.08
CA ALA A 34 3.61 -5.09 -23.54
C ALA A 34 2.56 -5.39 -24.60
N LEU A 35 2.41 -4.50 -25.59
CA LEU A 35 1.57 -4.70 -26.78
C LEU A 35 2.36 -4.23 -28.01
N GLU A 36 2.26 -4.99 -29.09
CA GLU A 36 3.00 -4.71 -30.31
C GLU A 36 2.09 -4.82 -31.53
N ALA A 37 1.80 -3.66 -32.15
CA ALA A 37 1.01 -3.53 -33.37
C ALA A 37 -0.32 -4.28 -33.33
N VAL A 38 -1.06 -4.21 -32.23
CA VAL A 38 -2.33 -4.92 -32.05
C VAL A 38 -3.41 -4.30 -32.91
N THR A 39 -3.93 -5.10 -33.87
CA THR A 39 -5.09 -4.77 -34.68
C THR A 39 -6.19 -5.78 -34.44
N LEU A 40 -7.38 -5.32 -33.98
CA LEU A 40 -8.42 -6.18 -33.47
C LEU A 40 -9.79 -5.49 -33.53
N ASP A 41 -10.83 -6.24 -33.90
CA ASP A 41 -12.23 -5.87 -33.75
C ASP A 41 -12.90 -6.78 -32.72
N VAL A 42 -13.52 -6.19 -31.69
CA VAL A 42 -14.25 -6.90 -30.64
C VAL A 42 -15.75 -6.83 -30.97
N PRO A 43 -16.44 -7.97 -31.25
CA PRO A 43 -17.84 -7.97 -31.61
C PRO A 43 -18.74 -7.50 -30.45
N ALA A 44 -19.77 -6.70 -30.78
CA ALA A 44 -20.76 -6.21 -29.82
C ALA A 44 -21.79 -7.29 -29.42
N GLY A 45 -22.35 -7.19 -28.21
CA GLY A 45 -23.39 -8.08 -27.67
C GLY A 45 -22.93 -9.52 -27.43
N ARG A 46 -21.63 -9.79 -27.48
CA ARG A 46 -21.04 -11.12 -27.27
C ARG A 46 -20.20 -11.18 -26.02
N MET A 47 -19.99 -12.41 -25.51
CA MET A 47 -18.97 -12.71 -24.49
C MET A 47 -17.67 -13.06 -25.20
N VAL A 48 -16.70 -12.17 -25.12
CA VAL A 48 -15.40 -12.28 -25.79
C VAL A 48 -14.31 -12.61 -24.77
N GLY A 49 -13.57 -13.70 -25.02
CA GLY A 49 -12.45 -14.11 -24.16
C GLY A 49 -11.10 -13.73 -24.73
N LEU A 50 -10.26 -13.06 -23.96
CA LEU A 50 -8.83 -12.92 -24.21
C LEU A 50 -8.10 -14.07 -23.52
N ILE A 51 -7.51 -14.96 -24.30
CA ILE A 51 -6.79 -16.14 -23.80
C ILE A 51 -5.29 -16.02 -24.04
N GLY A 52 -4.51 -16.52 -23.11
CA GLY A 52 -3.04 -16.50 -23.14
C GLY A 52 -2.45 -16.53 -21.75
N PRO A 53 -1.12 -16.81 -21.63
CA PRO A 53 -0.43 -16.85 -20.34
C PRO A 53 -0.39 -15.47 -19.66
N ASP A 54 0.05 -15.46 -18.39
CA ASP A 54 0.24 -14.22 -17.68
C ASP A 54 1.41 -13.41 -18.26
N GLY A 55 1.25 -12.07 -18.23
CA GLY A 55 2.28 -11.17 -18.75
C GLY A 55 2.28 -10.94 -20.25
N VAL A 56 1.38 -11.58 -21.05
CA VAL A 56 1.32 -11.38 -22.52
C VAL A 56 0.59 -10.12 -22.97
N GLY A 57 0.15 -9.27 -22.04
CA GLY A 57 -0.50 -8.00 -22.37
C GLY A 57 -2.03 -7.98 -22.28
N LYS A 58 -2.71 -9.06 -21.81
CA LYS A 58 -4.19 -9.12 -21.66
C LYS A 58 -4.72 -7.94 -20.84
N SER A 59 -4.24 -7.77 -19.60
CA SER A 59 -4.67 -6.70 -18.71
C SER A 59 -4.34 -5.31 -19.26
N SER A 60 -3.22 -5.18 -19.98
CA SER A 60 -2.84 -3.93 -20.66
C SER A 60 -3.84 -3.57 -21.74
N LEU A 61 -4.25 -4.54 -22.55
CA LEU A 61 -5.26 -4.36 -23.58
C LEU A 61 -6.62 -3.97 -22.98
N LEU A 62 -7.06 -4.69 -21.94
CA LEU A 62 -8.31 -4.38 -21.22
C LEU A 62 -8.30 -2.98 -20.62
N SER A 63 -7.18 -2.54 -20.03
CA SER A 63 -7.05 -1.22 -19.43
C SER A 63 -7.08 -0.07 -20.46
N LEU A 64 -6.59 -0.31 -21.68
CA LEU A 64 -6.73 0.63 -22.80
C LEU A 64 -8.19 0.74 -23.25
N ILE A 65 -8.89 -0.39 -23.41
CA ILE A 65 -10.30 -0.42 -23.79
C ILE A 65 -11.18 0.23 -22.71
N ALA A 66 -10.88 0.00 -21.44
CA ALA A 66 -11.56 0.65 -20.30
C ALA A 66 -11.26 2.15 -20.17
N GLY A 67 -10.26 2.67 -20.87
CA GLY A 67 -9.81 4.07 -20.76
C GLY A 67 -9.05 4.37 -19.47
N ALA A 68 -8.71 3.35 -18.67
CA ALA A 68 -7.91 3.48 -17.46
C ALA A 68 -6.43 3.80 -17.78
N ARG A 69 -5.96 3.41 -18.98
CA ARG A 69 -4.61 3.65 -19.47
C ARG A 69 -4.61 4.53 -20.70
N ALA A 70 -3.58 5.36 -20.82
CA ALA A 70 -3.39 6.24 -21.99
C ALA A 70 -2.89 5.44 -23.20
N VAL A 71 -3.43 5.74 -24.38
CA VAL A 71 -2.97 5.18 -25.67
C VAL A 71 -1.61 5.82 -26.00
N GLN A 72 -0.57 4.99 -26.22
CA GLN A 72 0.76 5.48 -26.58
C GLN A 72 0.94 5.55 -28.09
N THR A 73 0.59 4.47 -28.82
CA THR A 73 0.64 4.42 -30.30
C THR A 73 -0.60 3.74 -30.84
N GLY A 74 -0.95 4.05 -32.09
CA GLY A 74 -2.15 3.52 -32.75
C GLY A 74 -3.43 4.21 -32.34
N SER A 75 -4.58 3.57 -32.57
CA SER A 75 -5.91 4.10 -32.20
C SER A 75 -6.76 3.05 -31.52
N VAL A 76 -7.50 3.46 -30.49
CA VAL A 76 -8.43 2.62 -29.71
C VAL A 76 -9.79 3.31 -29.71
N LYS A 77 -10.74 2.75 -30.47
CA LYS A 77 -12.13 3.23 -30.50
C LYS A 77 -13.01 2.29 -29.70
N VAL A 78 -13.83 2.82 -28.79
CA VAL A 78 -14.76 2.07 -27.94
C VAL A 78 -16.10 2.75 -27.93
N LEU A 79 -17.20 1.99 -28.09
CA LEU A 79 -18.56 2.51 -28.15
C LEU A 79 -18.71 3.68 -29.12
N GLY A 80 -18.07 3.58 -30.29
CA GLY A 80 -18.21 4.51 -31.41
C GLY A 80 -17.29 5.74 -31.40
N GLY A 81 -16.30 5.84 -30.47
CA GLY A 81 -15.38 6.97 -30.46
C GLY A 81 -13.98 6.65 -29.93
N ASP A 82 -13.05 7.58 -30.15
CA ASP A 82 -11.63 7.42 -29.84
C ASP A 82 -11.34 7.64 -28.34
N MET A 83 -10.71 6.64 -27.70
CA MET A 83 -10.29 6.68 -26.30
C MET A 83 -9.10 7.63 -26.02
N ALA A 84 -8.40 8.13 -27.04
CA ALA A 84 -7.42 9.19 -26.89
C ALA A 84 -8.09 10.54 -26.56
N VAL A 85 -9.36 10.73 -26.99
CA VAL A 85 -10.13 11.97 -26.80
C VAL A 85 -10.76 12.01 -25.40
N ALA A 86 -10.39 13.00 -24.59
CA ALA A 86 -10.85 13.12 -23.21
C ALA A 86 -12.39 13.26 -23.08
N ASP A 87 -13.03 13.99 -23.99
CA ASP A 87 -14.48 14.20 -23.94
C ASP A 87 -15.25 12.91 -24.29
N HIS A 88 -14.72 12.10 -25.22
CA HIS A 88 -15.30 10.80 -25.50
C HIS A 88 -15.19 9.89 -24.27
N ARG A 89 -14.00 9.78 -23.64
CA ARG A 89 -13.84 8.99 -22.40
C ARG A 89 -14.80 9.40 -21.29
N ARG A 90 -15.06 10.71 -21.13
CA ARG A 90 -16.04 11.19 -20.12
C ARG A 90 -17.46 10.74 -20.44
N THR A 91 -17.80 10.67 -21.71
CA THR A 91 -19.14 10.27 -22.16
C THR A 91 -19.35 8.76 -22.03
N VAL A 92 -18.33 7.95 -22.39
CA VAL A 92 -18.46 6.48 -22.41
C VAL A 92 -18.06 5.83 -21.06
N GLY A 93 -17.26 6.49 -20.23
CA GLY A 93 -16.84 5.93 -18.94
C GLY A 93 -18.00 5.42 -18.07
N PRO A 94 -19.13 6.13 -17.93
CA PRO A 94 -20.30 5.63 -17.23
C PRO A 94 -21.01 4.43 -17.89
N ARG A 95 -20.68 4.09 -19.14
CA ARG A 95 -21.22 2.95 -19.89
C ARG A 95 -20.29 1.74 -19.87
N ILE A 96 -19.11 1.87 -19.25
CA ILE A 96 -18.08 0.81 -19.13
C ILE A 96 -17.92 0.45 -17.65
N ALA A 97 -18.01 -0.84 -17.35
CA ALA A 97 -17.62 -1.37 -16.04
C ALA A 97 -16.31 -2.15 -16.17
N TYR A 98 -15.38 -1.92 -15.27
CA TYR A 98 -14.09 -2.62 -15.25
C TYR A 98 -13.81 -3.26 -13.89
N VAL A 99 -13.63 -4.58 -13.89
CA VAL A 99 -13.20 -5.36 -12.74
C VAL A 99 -11.74 -5.76 -12.97
N PRO A 100 -10.78 -5.15 -12.24
CA PRO A 100 -9.36 -5.40 -12.43
C PRO A 100 -8.94 -6.77 -11.87
N GLN A 101 -7.81 -7.28 -12.34
CA GLN A 101 -7.18 -8.50 -11.86
C GLN A 101 -6.88 -8.44 -10.35
N GLY A 102 -7.19 -9.51 -9.63
CA GLY A 102 -6.95 -9.69 -8.19
C GLY A 102 -8.19 -9.51 -7.33
N LEU A 103 -8.31 -10.38 -6.33
CA LEU A 103 -9.50 -10.53 -5.48
C LEU A 103 -9.86 -9.24 -4.73
N GLY A 104 -10.87 -8.52 -5.23
CA GLY A 104 -11.43 -7.35 -4.56
C GLY A 104 -10.56 -6.09 -4.59
N LYS A 105 -9.66 -5.92 -5.56
CA LYS A 105 -8.85 -4.69 -5.71
C LYS A 105 -9.66 -3.42 -5.92
N ASN A 106 -10.85 -3.51 -6.52
CA ASN A 106 -11.77 -2.39 -6.66
C ASN A 106 -12.65 -2.18 -5.42
N LEU A 107 -12.57 -3.03 -4.39
CA LEU A 107 -13.35 -2.94 -3.17
C LEU A 107 -12.61 -2.16 -2.07
N TYR A 108 -13.37 -1.59 -1.17
CA TYR A 108 -12.87 -0.97 0.05
C TYR A 108 -13.05 -1.95 1.22
N PRO A 109 -11.95 -2.55 1.74
CA PRO A 109 -12.02 -3.65 2.71
C PRO A 109 -12.70 -3.30 4.03
N THR A 110 -12.64 -2.05 4.45
CA THR A 110 -13.23 -1.54 5.69
C THR A 110 -14.73 -1.24 5.57
N LEU A 111 -15.23 -1.08 4.34
CA LEU A 111 -16.64 -0.87 4.07
C LEU A 111 -17.38 -2.20 4.03
N THR A 112 -18.65 -2.21 4.45
CA THR A 112 -19.53 -3.36 4.35
C THR A 112 -19.90 -3.67 2.90
N VAL A 113 -20.52 -4.83 2.64
CA VAL A 113 -21.06 -5.20 1.32
C VAL A 113 -22.01 -4.11 0.82
N PHE A 114 -22.97 -3.71 1.65
CA PHE A 114 -23.93 -2.65 1.31
C PHE A 114 -23.24 -1.32 1.00
N GLU A 115 -22.31 -0.87 1.84
CA GLU A 115 -21.62 0.42 1.69
C GLU A 115 -20.75 0.47 0.44
N ASN A 116 -20.10 -0.66 0.05
CA ASN A 116 -19.36 -0.72 -1.20
C ASN A 116 -20.28 -0.48 -2.41
N ILE A 117 -21.39 -1.20 -2.51
CA ILE A 117 -22.33 -1.05 -3.65
C ILE A 117 -23.00 0.32 -3.62
N ASP A 118 -23.44 0.82 -2.44
CA ASP A 118 -24.04 2.15 -2.27
C ASP A 118 -23.11 3.28 -2.71
N PHE A 119 -21.81 3.14 -2.43
CA PHE A 119 -20.79 4.09 -2.86
C PHE A 119 -20.74 4.21 -4.40
N PHE A 120 -20.64 3.08 -5.12
CA PHE A 120 -20.65 3.11 -6.58
C PHE A 120 -21.98 3.63 -7.13
N GLY A 121 -23.13 3.22 -6.60
CA GLY A 121 -24.43 3.73 -7.02
C GLY A 121 -24.56 5.25 -6.89
N ARG A 122 -23.96 5.85 -5.86
CA ARG A 122 -23.89 7.32 -5.69
C ARG A 122 -22.96 7.97 -6.72
N LEU A 123 -21.83 7.34 -7.05
CA LEU A 123 -20.91 7.90 -8.04
C LEU A 123 -21.53 7.99 -9.43
N PHE A 124 -22.41 7.05 -9.77
CA PHE A 124 -23.12 7.03 -11.03
C PHE A 124 -24.45 7.80 -10.99
N GLY A 125 -24.76 8.48 -9.87
CA GLY A 125 -25.85 9.46 -9.78
C GLY A 125 -27.23 8.87 -9.48
N HIS A 126 -27.35 7.60 -9.10
CA HIS A 126 -28.64 7.01 -8.70
C HIS A 126 -29.17 7.69 -7.43
N ASP A 127 -30.48 7.97 -7.42
CA ASP A 127 -31.16 8.47 -6.24
C ASP A 127 -31.25 7.39 -5.14
N ARG A 128 -31.74 7.77 -3.96
CA ARG A 128 -31.77 6.86 -2.80
C ARG A 128 -32.67 5.65 -3.02
N THR A 129 -33.81 5.84 -3.67
CA THR A 129 -34.82 4.79 -3.86
C THR A 129 -34.36 3.78 -4.91
N GLU A 130 -33.90 4.26 -6.06
CA GLU A 130 -33.39 3.42 -7.16
C GLU A 130 -32.14 2.64 -6.71
N ARG A 131 -31.25 3.30 -5.97
CA ARG A 131 -30.06 2.66 -5.43
C ARG A 131 -30.41 1.53 -4.45
N ALA A 132 -31.36 1.76 -3.53
CA ALA A 132 -31.80 0.73 -2.60
C ALA A 132 -32.41 -0.47 -3.32
N ARG A 133 -33.26 -0.23 -4.36
CA ARG A 133 -33.86 -1.26 -5.20
C ARG A 133 -32.80 -2.08 -5.93
N ARG A 134 -31.83 -1.43 -6.58
CA ARG A 134 -30.75 -2.11 -7.32
C ARG A 134 -29.84 -2.90 -6.40
N ILE A 135 -29.47 -2.34 -5.25
CA ILE A 135 -28.65 -3.05 -4.25
C ILE A 135 -29.36 -4.31 -3.79
N ALA A 136 -30.66 -4.24 -3.44
CA ALA A 136 -31.44 -5.39 -3.02
C ALA A 136 -31.44 -6.48 -4.10
N ALA A 137 -31.73 -6.15 -5.34
CA ALA A 137 -31.72 -7.08 -6.46
C ALA A 137 -30.35 -7.73 -6.68
N LEU A 138 -29.26 -6.95 -6.64
CA LEU A 138 -27.90 -7.45 -6.86
C LEU A 138 -27.43 -8.35 -5.71
N VAL A 139 -27.68 -8.00 -4.45
CA VAL A 139 -27.27 -8.85 -3.32
C VAL A 139 -28.08 -10.14 -3.22
N GLU A 140 -29.35 -10.11 -3.63
CA GLU A 140 -30.21 -11.30 -3.72
C GLU A 140 -29.73 -12.25 -4.83
N SER A 141 -29.54 -11.73 -6.06
CA SER A 141 -29.10 -12.52 -7.21
C SER A 141 -27.73 -13.15 -7.03
N THR A 142 -26.85 -12.53 -6.24
CA THR A 142 -25.49 -13.01 -5.92
C THR A 142 -25.39 -13.86 -4.66
N GLY A 143 -26.48 -13.97 -3.87
CA GLY A 143 -26.49 -14.65 -2.58
C GLY A 143 -25.72 -13.90 -1.48
N LEU A 144 -25.51 -12.59 -1.63
CA LEU A 144 -24.82 -11.75 -0.64
C LEU A 144 -25.78 -11.12 0.39
N ALA A 145 -27.08 -11.31 0.26
CA ALA A 145 -28.11 -10.72 1.13
C ALA A 145 -27.85 -10.94 2.64
N PRO A 146 -27.46 -12.16 3.13
CA PRO A 146 -27.17 -12.39 4.54
C PRO A 146 -25.92 -11.67 5.05
N PHE A 147 -25.07 -11.17 4.15
CA PHE A 147 -23.74 -10.62 4.47
C PHE A 147 -23.65 -9.11 4.25
N THR A 148 -24.77 -8.42 4.02
CA THR A 148 -24.80 -6.98 3.68
C THR A 148 -24.10 -6.09 4.70
N ALA A 149 -24.15 -6.43 5.99
CA ALA A 149 -23.48 -5.71 7.08
C ALA A 149 -22.01 -6.12 7.31
N ARG A 150 -21.53 -7.20 6.62
CA ARG A 150 -20.17 -7.71 6.80
C ARG A 150 -19.17 -6.84 6.04
N PRO A 151 -18.02 -6.43 6.65
CA PRO A 151 -16.94 -5.74 5.96
C PRO A 151 -16.37 -6.58 4.81
N ALA A 152 -16.09 -5.94 3.67
CA ALA A 152 -15.58 -6.62 2.48
C ALA A 152 -14.24 -7.34 2.73
N GLY A 153 -13.40 -6.83 3.62
CA GLY A 153 -12.15 -7.47 4.02
C GLY A 153 -12.33 -8.85 4.64
N LYS A 154 -13.49 -9.12 5.28
CA LYS A 154 -13.82 -10.38 5.96
C LYS A 154 -14.61 -11.37 5.08
N LEU A 155 -14.76 -11.09 3.78
CA LEU A 155 -15.40 -11.97 2.82
C LEU A 155 -14.43 -13.01 2.27
N SER A 156 -14.93 -14.18 1.87
CA SER A 156 -14.16 -15.16 1.09
C SER A 156 -13.82 -14.63 -0.31
N GLY A 157 -12.87 -15.26 -0.99
CA GLY A 157 -12.47 -14.86 -2.35
C GLY A 157 -13.64 -14.81 -3.33
N GLY A 158 -14.46 -15.87 -3.39
CA GLY A 158 -15.66 -15.92 -4.25
C GLY A 158 -16.71 -14.87 -3.88
N MET A 159 -16.90 -14.58 -2.58
CA MET A 159 -17.80 -13.51 -2.15
C MET A 159 -17.28 -12.12 -2.52
N LYS A 160 -15.96 -11.89 -2.45
CA LYS A 160 -15.34 -10.64 -2.92
C LYS A 160 -15.54 -10.44 -4.41
N GLN A 161 -15.41 -11.48 -5.21
CA GLN A 161 -15.67 -11.40 -6.66
C GLN A 161 -17.13 -11.11 -6.97
N LYS A 162 -18.08 -11.77 -6.29
CA LYS A 162 -19.50 -11.45 -6.41
C LYS A 162 -19.79 -10.01 -6.02
N LEU A 163 -19.21 -9.50 -4.93
CA LEU A 163 -19.34 -8.09 -4.51
C LEU A 163 -18.71 -7.14 -5.55
N SER A 164 -17.54 -7.48 -6.07
CA SER A 164 -16.86 -6.70 -7.13
C SER A 164 -17.74 -6.56 -8.37
N LEU A 165 -18.38 -7.67 -8.77
CA LEU A 165 -19.35 -7.70 -9.86
C LEU A 165 -20.59 -6.84 -9.54
N CYS A 166 -21.16 -6.93 -8.33
CA CYS A 166 -22.28 -6.04 -7.94
C CYS A 166 -21.93 -4.56 -8.05
N CYS A 167 -20.72 -4.18 -7.61
CA CYS A 167 -20.22 -2.81 -7.73
C CYS A 167 -20.07 -2.37 -9.21
N ALA A 168 -19.67 -3.30 -10.08
CA ALA A 168 -19.53 -3.05 -11.51
C ALA A 168 -20.87 -2.96 -12.25
N LEU A 169 -21.88 -3.69 -11.81
CA LEU A 169 -23.19 -3.77 -12.47
C LEU A 169 -24.21 -2.76 -11.95
N ILE A 170 -23.97 -2.07 -10.86
CA ILE A 170 -24.96 -1.16 -10.23
C ILE A 170 -25.45 -0.07 -11.18
N HIS A 171 -24.69 0.26 -12.22
CA HIS A 171 -25.00 1.34 -13.18
C HIS A 171 -25.39 0.86 -14.59
N ASP A 172 -25.67 -0.46 -14.78
CA ASP A 172 -26.07 -1.08 -16.06
C ASP A 172 -25.15 -0.71 -17.23
N PRO A 173 -23.92 -1.21 -17.26
CA PRO A 173 -22.95 -0.89 -18.31
C PRO A 173 -23.29 -1.53 -19.65
N ASP A 174 -22.95 -0.87 -20.77
CA ASP A 174 -23.02 -1.48 -22.12
C ASP A 174 -21.84 -2.41 -22.40
N LEU A 175 -20.71 -2.16 -21.72
CA LEU A 175 -19.49 -2.98 -21.80
C LEU A 175 -18.99 -3.35 -20.39
N LEU A 176 -19.01 -4.63 -20.09
CA LEU A 176 -18.45 -5.21 -18.87
C LEU A 176 -17.08 -5.83 -19.17
N ILE A 177 -16.04 -5.34 -18.53
CA ILE A 177 -14.66 -5.83 -18.68
C ILE A 177 -14.23 -6.53 -17.40
N LEU A 178 -13.84 -7.79 -17.52
CA LEU A 178 -13.45 -8.67 -16.42
C LEU A 178 -12.01 -9.17 -16.64
N ASP A 179 -11.11 -8.79 -15.77
CA ASP A 179 -9.71 -9.17 -15.86
C ASP A 179 -9.40 -10.29 -14.86
N GLU A 180 -9.34 -11.52 -15.36
CA GLU A 180 -9.13 -12.75 -14.59
C GLU A 180 -10.07 -12.85 -13.36
N PRO A 181 -11.40 -12.78 -13.55
CA PRO A 181 -12.35 -12.64 -12.45
C PRO A 181 -12.44 -13.85 -11.54
N THR A 182 -11.99 -15.03 -11.97
CA THR A 182 -12.12 -16.29 -11.25
C THR A 182 -10.80 -16.84 -10.75
N THR A 183 -9.68 -16.11 -10.96
CA THR A 183 -8.36 -16.53 -10.46
C THR A 183 -8.37 -16.57 -8.94
N GLY A 184 -7.97 -17.73 -8.37
CA GLY A 184 -7.99 -17.97 -6.93
C GLY A 184 -9.38 -18.20 -6.32
N VAL A 185 -10.41 -18.41 -7.15
CA VAL A 185 -11.77 -18.80 -6.73
C VAL A 185 -11.94 -20.31 -6.85
N ASP A 186 -12.62 -20.92 -5.88
CA ASP A 186 -12.91 -22.37 -5.91
C ASP A 186 -13.84 -22.76 -7.06
N PRO A 187 -13.82 -24.01 -7.54
CA PRO A 187 -14.60 -24.46 -8.69
C PRO A 187 -16.10 -24.26 -8.57
N LEU A 188 -16.68 -24.47 -7.38
CA LEU A 188 -18.11 -24.26 -7.15
C LEU A 188 -18.49 -22.77 -7.26
N SER A 189 -17.72 -21.90 -6.60
CA SER A 189 -17.91 -20.45 -6.68
C SER A 189 -17.65 -19.92 -8.09
N ARG A 190 -16.70 -20.52 -8.83
CA ARG A 190 -16.40 -20.23 -10.25
C ARG A 190 -17.59 -20.57 -11.15
N ARG A 191 -18.17 -21.76 -11.01
CA ARG A 191 -19.37 -22.17 -11.75
C ARG A 191 -20.53 -21.21 -11.48
N GLN A 192 -20.80 -20.91 -10.21
CA GLN A 192 -21.85 -19.96 -9.81
C GLN A 192 -21.64 -18.55 -10.36
N PHE A 193 -20.38 -18.10 -10.46
CA PHE A 193 -20.05 -16.80 -11.04
C PHE A 193 -20.42 -16.75 -12.54
N TRP A 194 -20.05 -17.76 -13.30
CA TRP A 194 -20.37 -17.81 -14.74
C TRP A 194 -21.87 -18.01 -15.02
N GLU A 195 -22.58 -18.79 -14.19
CA GLU A 195 -24.05 -18.91 -14.25
C GLU A 195 -24.72 -17.57 -13.99
N LEU A 196 -24.19 -16.79 -13.03
CA LEU A 196 -24.68 -15.44 -12.75
C LEU A 196 -24.47 -14.49 -13.95
N ILE A 197 -23.28 -14.49 -14.55
CA ILE A 197 -23.01 -13.70 -15.76
C ILE A 197 -23.95 -14.10 -16.92
N ALA A 198 -24.16 -15.40 -17.13
CA ALA A 198 -25.04 -15.89 -18.17
C ALA A 198 -26.50 -15.40 -17.94
N ARG A 199 -26.99 -15.40 -16.71
CA ARG A 199 -28.31 -14.89 -16.34
C ARG A 199 -28.43 -13.40 -16.61
N ILE A 200 -27.46 -12.60 -16.19
CA ILE A 200 -27.45 -11.15 -16.40
C ILE A 200 -27.44 -10.82 -17.89
N ARG A 201 -26.66 -11.55 -18.70
CA ARG A 201 -26.66 -11.38 -20.16
C ARG A 201 -28.01 -11.75 -20.81
N ALA A 202 -28.69 -12.76 -20.28
CA ALA A 202 -30.03 -13.09 -20.78
C ALA A 202 -31.06 -11.98 -20.52
N GLU A 203 -30.90 -11.26 -19.40
CA GLU A 203 -31.73 -10.08 -19.05
C GLU A 203 -31.31 -8.83 -19.84
N GLN A 204 -30.00 -8.71 -20.21
CA GLN A 204 -29.43 -7.56 -20.92
C GLN A 204 -28.67 -8.01 -22.19
N PRO A 205 -29.37 -8.42 -23.28
CA PRO A 205 -28.74 -9.00 -24.48
C PRO A 205 -27.80 -8.03 -25.23
N HIS A 206 -27.96 -6.73 -25.03
CA HIS A 206 -27.12 -5.69 -25.64
C HIS A 206 -25.76 -5.51 -24.93
N MET A 207 -25.61 -6.02 -23.69
CA MET A 207 -24.38 -5.89 -22.94
C MET A 207 -23.27 -6.77 -23.55
N SER A 208 -22.17 -6.15 -23.92
CA SER A 208 -20.95 -6.83 -24.33
C SER A 208 -20.12 -7.17 -23.11
N VAL A 209 -19.56 -8.39 -23.07
CA VAL A 209 -18.68 -8.83 -21.96
C VAL A 209 -17.32 -9.20 -22.53
N LEU A 210 -16.26 -8.58 -22.03
CA LEU A 210 -14.87 -8.84 -22.40
C LEU A 210 -14.12 -9.41 -21.21
N VAL A 211 -13.60 -10.61 -21.34
CA VAL A 211 -12.99 -11.37 -20.24
C VAL A 211 -11.55 -11.74 -20.58
N ALA A 212 -10.58 -11.39 -19.74
CA ALA A 212 -9.28 -12.04 -19.79
C ALA A 212 -9.28 -13.26 -18.87
N THR A 213 -8.79 -14.39 -19.34
CA THR A 213 -8.60 -15.60 -18.54
C THR A 213 -7.40 -16.41 -19.00
N ALA A 214 -6.73 -17.06 -18.05
CA ALA A 214 -5.73 -18.09 -18.30
C ALA A 214 -6.35 -19.50 -18.34
N TYR A 215 -7.64 -19.65 -17.98
CA TYR A 215 -8.34 -20.93 -17.91
C TYR A 215 -8.98 -21.27 -19.26
N MET A 216 -8.41 -22.25 -19.97
CA MET A 216 -8.93 -22.68 -21.29
C MET A 216 -10.32 -23.34 -21.20
N GLU A 217 -10.64 -23.96 -20.06
CA GLU A 217 -11.96 -24.57 -19.78
C GLU A 217 -13.07 -23.49 -19.69
N GLU A 218 -12.77 -22.31 -19.14
CA GLU A 218 -13.70 -21.17 -19.13
C GLU A 218 -13.89 -20.61 -20.53
N ALA A 219 -12.77 -20.48 -21.27
CA ALA A 219 -12.76 -19.96 -22.64
C ALA A 219 -13.66 -20.75 -23.58
N ALA A 220 -13.81 -22.05 -23.34
CA ALA A 220 -14.71 -22.92 -24.15
C ALA A 220 -16.19 -22.51 -24.07
N ARG A 221 -16.59 -21.74 -23.06
CA ARG A 221 -17.97 -21.26 -22.85
C ARG A 221 -18.25 -19.90 -23.52
N PHE A 222 -17.22 -19.22 -24.04
CA PHE A 222 -17.37 -17.87 -24.59
C PHE A 222 -17.79 -17.90 -26.05
N ASP A 223 -18.44 -16.83 -26.51
CA ASP A 223 -18.96 -16.73 -27.86
C ASP A 223 -17.84 -16.52 -28.91
N TRP A 224 -16.77 -15.81 -28.48
CA TRP A 224 -15.64 -15.42 -29.32
C TRP A 224 -14.34 -15.40 -28.52
N LEU A 225 -13.24 -15.80 -29.12
CA LEU A 225 -11.92 -15.83 -28.50
C LEU A 225 -10.91 -14.98 -29.25
N ILE A 226 -9.99 -14.42 -28.49
CA ILE A 226 -8.82 -13.69 -28.97
C ILE A 226 -7.60 -14.35 -28.29
N ALA A 227 -6.80 -15.09 -29.04
CA ALA A 227 -5.59 -15.71 -28.53
C ALA A 227 -4.43 -14.73 -28.63
N MET A 228 -3.71 -14.53 -27.51
CA MET A 228 -2.60 -13.59 -27.40
C MET A 228 -1.33 -14.26 -26.87
N ASP A 229 -0.19 -13.82 -27.43
CA ASP A 229 1.14 -14.17 -26.93
C ASP A 229 2.12 -13.02 -27.20
N ALA A 230 3.03 -12.77 -26.26
CA ALA A 230 4.09 -11.76 -26.36
C ALA A 230 3.61 -10.39 -26.91
N GLY A 231 2.45 -9.91 -26.44
CA GLY A 231 1.90 -8.61 -26.85
C GLY A 231 1.21 -8.59 -28.19
N ARG A 232 1.09 -9.71 -28.89
CA ARG A 232 0.50 -9.83 -30.22
C ARG A 232 -0.75 -10.71 -30.20
N VAL A 233 -1.67 -10.47 -31.15
CA VAL A 233 -2.82 -11.34 -31.41
C VAL A 233 -2.38 -12.47 -32.32
N LEU A 234 -2.56 -13.72 -31.89
CA LEU A 234 -2.25 -14.92 -32.68
C LEU A 234 -3.38 -15.32 -33.61
N ALA A 235 -4.61 -15.34 -33.07
CA ALA A 235 -5.81 -15.71 -33.78
C ALA A 235 -7.06 -15.19 -33.11
N THR A 236 -8.14 -15.02 -33.89
CA THR A 236 -9.48 -14.69 -33.41
C THR A 236 -10.50 -15.61 -34.03
N GLY A 237 -11.61 -15.89 -33.34
CA GLY A 237 -12.68 -16.75 -33.85
C GLY A 237 -13.54 -17.36 -32.76
N THR A 238 -14.55 -18.11 -33.10
CA THR A 238 -15.28 -18.91 -32.10
C THR A 238 -14.40 -20.05 -31.58
N PRO A 239 -14.68 -20.63 -30.40
CA PRO A 239 -13.95 -21.80 -29.91
C PRO A 239 -13.88 -22.95 -30.95
N ARG A 240 -14.97 -23.16 -31.68
CA ARG A 240 -15.05 -24.19 -32.74
C ARG A 240 -14.14 -23.88 -33.93
N ASP A 241 -14.08 -22.60 -34.34
CA ASP A 241 -13.22 -22.18 -35.44
C ASP A 241 -11.74 -22.39 -35.11
N LEU A 242 -11.33 -22.08 -33.89
CA LEU A 242 -9.94 -22.25 -33.44
C LEU A 242 -9.56 -23.75 -33.39
N LEU A 243 -10.44 -24.58 -32.85
CA LEU A 243 -10.23 -26.05 -32.86
C LEU A 243 -10.16 -26.63 -34.29
N ALA A 244 -11.04 -26.19 -35.19
CA ALA A 244 -11.06 -26.63 -36.57
C ALA A 244 -9.80 -26.18 -37.34
N ARG A 245 -9.35 -24.94 -37.16
CA ARG A 245 -8.14 -24.38 -37.79
C ARG A 245 -6.85 -25.09 -37.37
N THR A 246 -6.81 -25.53 -36.11
CA THR A 246 -5.61 -26.18 -35.55
C THR A 246 -5.67 -27.72 -35.66
N GLY A 247 -6.82 -28.32 -35.96
CA GLY A 247 -7.03 -29.76 -36.01
C GLY A 247 -6.92 -30.43 -34.63
N THR A 248 -7.12 -29.68 -33.53
CA THR A 248 -6.97 -30.18 -32.17
C THR A 248 -8.31 -30.47 -31.49
N ARG A 249 -8.26 -31.24 -30.37
CA ARG A 249 -9.47 -31.63 -29.64
C ARG A 249 -9.73 -30.78 -28.39
N SER A 250 -8.73 -29.99 -27.94
CA SER A 250 -8.84 -29.10 -26.79
C SER A 250 -8.34 -27.72 -27.11
N LEU A 251 -8.89 -26.68 -26.45
CA LEU A 251 -8.45 -25.29 -26.63
C LEU A 251 -7.01 -25.07 -26.16
N GLU A 252 -6.54 -25.84 -25.18
CA GLU A 252 -5.15 -25.77 -24.72
C GLU A 252 -4.20 -26.26 -25.84
N ALA A 253 -4.50 -27.41 -26.46
CA ALA A 253 -3.75 -27.89 -27.60
C ALA A 253 -3.85 -26.95 -28.80
N ALA A 254 -5.03 -26.33 -29.03
CA ALA A 254 -5.21 -25.32 -30.07
C ALA A 254 -4.35 -24.09 -29.82
N PHE A 255 -4.30 -23.57 -28.59
CA PHE A 255 -3.46 -22.46 -28.22
C PHE A 255 -1.96 -22.78 -28.45
N ILE A 256 -1.50 -23.95 -28.01
CA ILE A 256 -0.10 -24.37 -28.24
C ILE A 256 0.21 -24.46 -29.73
N ALA A 257 -0.73 -24.97 -30.56
CA ALA A 257 -0.57 -25.06 -32.00
C ALA A 257 -0.50 -23.68 -32.70
N LEU A 258 -1.12 -22.65 -32.10
CA LEU A 258 -1.07 -21.27 -32.59
C LEU A 258 0.21 -20.48 -32.18
N LEU A 259 0.98 -21.00 -31.22
CA LEU A 259 2.23 -20.35 -30.79
C LEU A 259 3.27 -20.34 -31.94
N PRO A 260 4.18 -19.37 -31.98
CA PRO A 260 5.31 -19.34 -32.91
C PRO A 260 6.15 -20.64 -32.84
N GLU A 261 6.72 -21.04 -33.97
CA GLU A 261 7.49 -22.28 -34.06
C GLU A 261 8.65 -22.35 -33.05
N GLU A 262 9.28 -21.24 -32.77
CA GLU A 262 10.38 -21.12 -31.78
C GLU A 262 9.95 -21.58 -30.37
N LYS A 263 8.74 -21.21 -29.96
CA LYS A 263 8.18 -21.61 -28.64
C LYS A 263 7.65 -23.05 -28.64
N ARG A 264 7.32 -23.60 -29.82
CA ARG A 264 6.87 -25.01 -29.97
C ARG A 264 8.01 -26.01 -30.11
N ARG A 265 9.21 -25.57 -30.47
CA ARG A 265 10.40 -26.42 -30.60
C ARG A 265 10.67 -27.15 -29.27
N GLY A 266 10.69 -28.48 -29.34
CA GLY A 266 10.92 -29.35 -28.19
C GLY A 266 9.71 -29.57 -27.27
N TYR A 267 8.53 -29.01 -27.59
CA TYR A 267 7.32 -29.35 -26.85
C TYR A 267 6.97 -30.82 -27.05
N ARG A 268 6.80 -31.51 -25.94
CA ARG A 268 6.27 -32.88 -25.87
C ARG A 268 5.17 -32.92 -24.84
N PRO A 269 4.02 -33.53 -25.08
CA PRO A 269 3.02 -33.79 -24.04
C PRO A 269 3.66 -34.51 -22.85
N VAL A 270 3.16 -34.23 -21.67
CA VAL A 270 3.64 -34.88 -20.45
C VAL A 270 3.08 -36.30 -20.41
N ASP A 271 3.98 -37.27 -20.34
CA ASP A 271 3.65 -38.67 -20.06
C ASP A 271 3.96 -38.97 -18.58
N ILE A 272 3.02 -39.64 -17.90
CA ILE A 272 3.15 -39.92 -16.46
C ILE A 272 3.27 -41.42 -16.29
N PRO A 273 4.49 -41.97 -16.16
CA PRO A 273 4.67 -43.38 -15.93
C PRO A 273 4.10 -43.74 -14.54
N PRO A 274 3.44 -44.92 -14.44
CA PRO A 274 2.88 -45.40 -13.18
C PRO A 274 4.00 -45.58 -12.14
N ARG A 275 3.67 -45.36 -10.86
CA ARG A 275 4.55 -45.65 -9.75
C ARG A 275 4.79 -47.14 -9.61
N GLY A 276 6.02 -47.58 -9.26
CA GLY A 276 6.35 -48.97 -9.02
C GLY A 276 5.60 -49.54 -7.81
N LEU A 277 5.13 -50.82 -7.92
CA LEU A 277 4.34 -51.49 -6.86
C LEU A 277 5.13 -51.78 -5.58
N ASP A 278 6.49 -51.74 -5.62
CA ASP A 278 7.36 -52.07 -4.50
C ASP A 278 7.47 -50.98 -3.43
N ASP A 279 6.87 -49.80 -3.65
CA ASP A 279 7.02 -48.62 -2.79
C ASP A 279 5.74 -48.33 -1.98
N GLU A 280 4.71 -49.20 -1.92
CA GLU A 280 3.43 -48.90 -1.27
C GLU A 280 3.50 -48.85 0.29
N ASP A 281 4.42 -49.63 0.91
CA ASP A 281 4.53 -49.72 2.37
C ASP A 281 5.48 -48.70 3.01
N ASP A 282 6.32 -47.98 2.22
CA ASP A 282 7.27 -46.98 2.72
C ASP A 282 6.62 -45.59 2.79
N VAL A 283 6.19 -45.19 4.00
CA VAL A 283 5.50 -43.91 4.25
C VAL A 283 6.50 -42.79 4.47
N ALA A 284 6.51 -41.80 3.58
CA ALA A 284 7.33 -40.61 3.71
C ALA A 284 6.70 -39.53 4.60
N ILE A 285 5.39 -39.31 4.48
CA ILE A 285 4.65 -38.30 5.26
C ILE A 285 3.41 -38.93 5.86
N GLU A 286 3.23 -38.76 7.16
CA GLU A 286 1.99 -39.17 7.85
C GLU A 286 1.47 -38.01 8.68
N ALA A 287 0.18 -37.74 8.60
CA ALA A 287 -0.53 -36.77 9.43
C ALA A 287 -1.72 -37.47 10.09
N ARG A 288 -1.90 -37.28 11.39
CA ARG A 288 -3.04 -37.81 12.16
C ARG A 288 -3.71 -36.70 12.94
N ASP A 289 -4.97 -36.45 12.65
CA ASP A 289 -5.87 -35.50 13.31
C ASP A 289 -5.27 -34.11 13.45
N LEU A 290 -4.46 -33.69 12.45
CA LEU A 290 -3.84 -32.37 12.45
C LEU A 290 -4.87 -31.27 12.52
N THR A 291 -4.77 -30.45 13.57
CA THR A 291 -5.66 -29.32 13.80
C THR A 291 -4.86 -28.05 14.06
N ARG A 292 -5.28 -26.92 13.46
CA ARG A 292 -4.72 -25.62 13.74
C ARG A 292 -5.79 -24.58 13.98
N ARG A 293 -5.75 -23.96 15.17
CA ARG A 293 -6.63 -22.88 15.58
C ARG A 293 -5.88 -21.56 15.70
N PHE A 294 -6.53 -20.49 15.32
CA PHE A 294 -6.08 -19.11 15.48
C PHE A 294 -7.19 -18.32 16.22
N GLY A 295 -7.09 -18.28 17.56
CA GLY A 295 -8.21 -17.83 18.40
C GLY A 295 -9.43 -18.71 18.16
N ASP A 296 -10.57 -18.10 17.85
CA ASP A 296 -11.83 -18.80 17.57
C ASP A 296 -11.91 -19.43 16.16
N PHE A 297 -10.95 -19.14 15.30
CA PHE A 297 -10.94 -19.62 13.92
C PHE A 297 -10.13 -20.91 13.79
N THR A 298 -10.78 -22.00 13.32
CA THR A 298 -10.10 -23.25 13.00
C THR A 298 -9.75 -23.28 11.52
N ALA A 299 -8.45 -23.19 11.21
CA ALA A 299 -7.93 -23.17 9.84
C ALA A 299 -7.76 -24.58 9.26
N VAL A 300 -7.40 -25.56 10.09
CA VAL A 300 -7.27 -26.99 9.77
C VAL A 300 -7.95 -27.77 10.89
N ASP A 301 -8.79 -28.74 10.55
CA ASP A 301 -9.68 -29.44 11.45
C ASP A 301 -9.61 -30.95 11.22
N HIS A 302 -8.88 -31.65 12.09
CA HIS A 302 -8.72 -33.11 12.14
C HIS A 302 -8.31 -33.73 10.79
N VAL A 303 -7.29 -33.15 10.16
CA VAL A 303 -6.79 -33.63 8.85
C VAL A 303 -5.86 -34.81 9.05
N SER A 304 -6.19 -35.94 8.42
CA SER A 304 -5.39 -37.18 8.45
C SER A 304 -5.12 -37.66 7.02
N PHE A 305 -3.87 -38.03 6.72
CA PHE A 305 -3.45 -38.60 5.44
C PHE A 305 -2.09 -39.28 5.54
N ARG A 306 -1.76 -40.12 4.56
CA ARG A 306 -0.47 -40.78 4.41
C ARG A 306 0.04 -40.60 2.97
N ILE A 307 1.30 -40.36 2.80
CA ILE A 307 1.94 -40.20 1.48
C ILE A 307 3.13 -41.16 1.42
N GLY A 308 3.17 -42.00 0.41
CA GLY A 308 4.25 -42.96 0.18
C GLY A 308 5.49 -42.30 -0.42
N ARG A 309 6.64 -42.95 -0.29
CA ARG A 309 7.90 -42.47 -0.83
C ARG A 309 7.85 -42.39 -2.36
N GLY A 310 8.34 -41.29 -2.94
CA GLY A 310 8.31 -41.06 -4.36
C GLY A 310 6.92 -40.82 -4.95
N GLU A 311 5.89 -40.66 -4.13
CA GLU A 311 4.53 -40.32 -4.57
C GLU A 311 4.39 -38.84 -4.91
N ILE A 312 3.70 -38.50 -5.98
CA ILE A 312 3.23 -37.15 -6.28
C ILE A 312 1.82 -37.01 -5.72
N PHE A 313 1.69 -36.37 -4.58
CA PHE A 313 0.44 -36.21 -3.85
C PHE A 313 -0.11 -34.81 -3.97
N GLY A 314 -1.35 -34.67 -4.47
CA GLY A 314 -2.00 -33.40 -4.69
C GLY A 314 -2.96 -33.01 -3.59
N PHE A 315 -2.86 -31.77 -3.09
CA PHE A 315 -3.86 -31.15 -2.22
C PHE A 315 -4.71 -30.17 -3.02
N LEU A 316 -5.93 -30.58 -3.35
CA LEU A 316 -6.85 -29.80 -4.16
C LEU A 316 -7.90 -29.15 -3.28
N GLY A 317 -8.11 -27.85 -3.43
CA GLY A 317 -9.11 -27.12 -2.64
C GLY A 317 -9.13 -25.63 -2.91
N SER A 318 -10.18 -24.97 -2.46
CA SER A 318 -10.34 -23.50 -2.57
C SER A 318 -9.28 -22.74 -1.79
N ASN A 319 -9.04 -21.49 -2.17
CA ASN A 319 -8.18 -20.62 -1.39
C ASN A 319 -8.75 -20.36 0.01
N GLY A 320 -7.87 -20.45 1.03
CA GLY A 320 -8.27 -20.32 2.43
C GLY A 320 -8.88 -21.59 3.05
N CYS A 321 -8.91 -22.73 2.35
CA CYS A 321 -9.40 -23.99 2.94
C CYS A 321 -8.41 -24.69 3.89
N GLY A 322 -7.19 -24.14 4.07
CA GLY A 322 -6.20 -24.67 5.01
C GLY A 322 -4.97 -25.33 4.36
N LYS A 323 -4.84 -25.42 3.02
CA LYS A 323 -3.72 -26.09 2.31
C LYS A 323 -2.35 -25.59 2.80
N THR A 324 -2.07 -24.29 2.63
CA THR A 324 -0.80 -23.67 3.05
C THR A 324 -0.56 -23.81 4.56
N THR A 325 -1.61 -23.79 5.38
CA THR A 325 -1.50 -24.00 6.84
C THR A 325 -1.05 -25.43 7.14
N THR A 326 -1.64 -26.42 6.47
CA THR A 326 -1.26 -27.84 6.59
C THR A 326 0.20 -28.03 6.15
N MET A 327 0.61 -27.45 5.01
CA MET A 327 2.00 -27.52 4.53
C MET A 327 2.99 -26.91 5.53
N LYS A 328 2.67 -25.78 6.14
CA LYS A 328 3.51 -25.15 7.16
C LYS A 328 3.61 -26.00 8.44
N MET A 329 2.58 -26.75 8.79
CA MET A 329 2.67 -27.69 9.91
C MET A 329 3.59 -28.88 9.58
N LEU A 330 3.51 -29.43 8.37
CA LEU A 330 4.38 -30.52 7.92
C LEU A 330 5.86 -30.11 7.81
N THR A 331 6.14 -28.84 7.49
CA THR A 331 7.52 -28.31 7.43
C THR A 331 8.06 -27.88 8.79
N GLY A 332 7.29 -28.00 9.89
CA GLY A 332 7.67 -27.49 11.20
C GLY A 332 7.73 -25.96 11.30
N LEU A 333 7.26 -25.22 10.27
CA LEU A 333 7.19 -23.74 10.31
C LEU A 333 6.04 -23.23 11.18
N LEU A 334 5.03 -24.07 11.41
CA LEU A 334 3.87 -23.75 12.22
C LEU A 334 3.54 -24.96 13.14
N PRO A 335 3.52 -24.80 14.47
CA PRO A 335 3.15 -25.90 15.35
C PRO A 335 1.66 -26.24 15.18
N ALA A 336 1.29 -27.51 15.24
CA ALA A 336 -0.09 -27.95 15.31
C ALA A 336 -0.71 -27.57 16.68
N SER A 337 -2.02 -27.28 16.72
CA SER A 337 -2.75 -27.10 17.97
C SER A 337 -3.11 -28.44 18.60
N GLU A 338 -3.49 -29.41 17.76
CA GLU A 338 -3.82 -30.80 18.13
C GLU A 338 -3.36 -31.73 17.01
N GLY A 339 -3.22 -33.01 17.31
CA GLY A 339 -2.73 -34.02 16.34
C GLY A 339 -1.22 -33.98 16.14
N LYS A 340 -0.71 -34.87 15.31
CA LYS A 340 0.72 -35.05 15.05
C LYS A 340 1.01 -35.32 13.57
N ALA A 341 2.21 -34.97 13.16
CA ALA A 341 2.73 -35.33 11.84
C ALA A 341 4.11 -36.02 11.98
N TRP A 342 4.40 -36.91 11.04
CA TRP A 342 5.67 -37.63 10.96
C TRP A 342 6.21 -37.52 9.55
N LEU A 343 7.53 -37.32 9.46
CA LEU A 343 8.31 -37.40 8.24
C LEU A 343 9.27 -38.59 8.38
N PHE A 344 9.18 -39.55 7.48
CA PHE A 344 9.96 -40.81 7.56
C PHE A 344 9.92 -41.49 8.94
N GLY A 345 8.75 -41.51 9.60
CA GLY A 345 8.56 -42.09 10.92
C GLY A 345 9.05 -41.23 12.10
N GLN A 346 9.68 -40.09 11.85
CA GLN A 346 10.10 -39.12 12.88
C GLN A 346 9.01 -38.06 13.08
N GLU A 347 8.62 -37.81 14.33
CA GLU A 347 7.64 -36.77 14.64
C GLU A 347 8.20 -35.38 14.26
N VAL A 348 7.39 -34.55 13.61
CA VAL A 348 7.78 -33.19 13.20
C VAL A 348 7.82 -32.29 14.41
N ASP A 349 9.01 -31.85 14.81
CA ASP A 349 9.22 -30.83 15.81
C ASP A 349 9.64 -29.51 15.15
N ALA A 350 8.99 -28.42 15.55
CA ALA A 350 9.30 -27.08 15.06
C ALA A 350 10.74 -26.61 15.40
N THR A 351 11.40 -27.25 16.35
CA THR A 351 12.77 -26.96 16.79
C THR A 351 13.82 -27.82 16.11
N ASP A 352 13.42 -28.94 15.48
CA ASP A 352 14.37 -29.86 14.84
C ASP A 352 14.80 -29.37 13.45
N LEU A 353 16.09 -29.00 13.36
CA LEU A 353 16.71 -28.54 12.11
C LEU A 353 17.07 -29.69 11.16
N GLU A 354 17.31 -30.89 11.66
CA GLU A 354 17.69 -32.04 10.84
C GLU A 354 16.52 -32.51 9.98
N ILE A 355 15.32 -32.54 10.52
CA ILE A 355 14.10 -32.84 9.76
C ILE A 355 13.89 -31.81 8.65
N ARG A 356 14.12 -30.53 8.94
CA ARG A 356 13.96 -29.46 7.94
C ARG A 356 14.95 -29.56 6.78
N ARG A 357 16.15 -30.09 7.00
CA ARG A 357 17.12 -30.34 5.93
C ARG A 357 16.69 -31.41 4.93
N ARG A 358 15.76 -32.28 5.30
CA ARG A 358 15.23 -33.31 4.40
C ARG A 358 14.05 -32.81 3.57
N VAL A 359 13.58 -31.58 3.79
CA VAL A 359 12.42 -30.98 3.13
C VAL A 359 12.84 -29.78 2.29
N GLY A 360 12.51 -29.79 1.00
CA GLY A 360 12.52 -28.62 0.13
C GLY A 360 11.14 -27.97 0.13
N TYR A 361 11.07 -26.64 0.25
CA TYR A 361 9.82 -25.89 0.26
C TYR A 361 9.83 -24.78 -0.77
N MET A 362 8.77 -24.73 -1.58
CA MET A 362 8.52 -23.68 -2.54
C MET A 362 7.18 -22.99 -2.21
N SER A 363 7.24 -21.70 -1.89
CA SER A 363 6.06 -20.90 -1.56
C SER A 363 5.30 -20.43 -2.80
N GLN A 364 4.01 -20.11 -2.64
CA GLN A 364 3.14 -19.61 -3.71
C GLN A 364 3.66 -18.31 -4.35
N SER A 365 4.16 -17.37 -3.55
CA SER A 365 4.79 -16.16 -4.06
C SER A 365 6.29 -16.35 -4.23
N PHE A 366 6.87 -15.74 -5.27
CA PHE A 366 8.31 -15.72 -5.45
C PHE A 366 8.98 -15.09 -4.21
N SER A 367 9.79 -15.88 -3.51
CA SER A 367 10.38 -15.53 -2.21
C SER A 367 11.92 -15.41 -2.23
N LEU A 368 12.52 -15.51 -3.42
CA LEU A 368 13.96 -15.36 -3.59
C LEU A 368 14.37 -13.90 -3.70
N TYR A 369 15.64 -13.63 -3.47
CA TYR A 369 16.20 -12.28 -3.51
C TYR A 369 16.32 -11.78 -4.95
N THR A 370 15.57 -10.74 -5.29
CA THR A 370 15.52 -10.17 -6.65
C THR A 370 16.77 -9.36 -7.00
N GLU A 371 17.51 -8.92 -5.97
CA GLU A 371 18.79 -8.19 -6.09
C GLU A 371 19.98 -9.12 -6.34
N LEU A 372 19.82 -10.42 -6.15
CA LEU A 372 20.84 -11.44 -6.39
C LEU A 372 20.60 -12.14 -7.72
N THR A 373 21.67 -12.46 -8.44
CA THR A 373 21.58 -13.27 -9.67
C THR A 373 21.07 -14.68 -9.38
N VAL A 374 20.72 -15.43 -10.42
CA VAL A 374 20.35 -16.87 -10.31
C VAL A 374 21.44 -17.64 -9.58
N ARG A 375 22.70 -17.49 -9.96
CA ARG A 375 23.87 -18.10 -9.30
C ARG A 375 23.94 -17.74 -7.82
N GLN A 376 23.88 -16.47 -7.51
CA GLN A 376 23.97 -15.98 -6.14
C GLN A 376 22.82 -16.46 -5.25
N ASN A 377 21.59 -16.57 -5.79
CA ASN A 377 20.47 -17.18 -5.06
C ASN A 377 20.75 -18.65 -4.74
N LEU A 378 21.25 -19.44 -5.71
CA LEU A 378 21.60 -20.85 -5.50
C LEU A 378 22.73 -20.99 -4.46
N GLU A 379 23.81 -20.21 -4.58
CA GLU A 379 24.93 -20.23 -3.63
C GLU A 379 24.49 -19.86 -2.20
N LEU A 380 23.69 -18.81 -2.07
CA LEU A 380 23.17 -18.36 -0.78
C LEU A 380 22.39 -19.48 -0.08
N HIS A 381 21.44 -20.10 -0.80
CA HIS A 381 20.61 -21.15 -0.22
C HIS A 381 21.40 -22.43 0.05
N ALA A 382 22.37 -22.78 -0.78
CA ALA A 382 23.28 -23.89 -0.49
C ALA A 382 24.02 -23.68 0.85
N ARG A 383 24.52 -22.47 1.09
CA ARG A 383 25.16 -22.10 2.38
C ARG A 383 24.16 -22.07 3.55
N LEU A 384 22.95 -21.57 3.36
CA LEU A 384 21.90 -21.54 4.39
C LEU A 384 21.49 -22.96 4.82
N PHE A 385 21.50 -23.93 3.90
CA PHE A 385 21.24 -25.34 4.19
C PHE A 385 22.50 -26.12 4.57
N HIS A 386 23.63 -25.42 4.83
CA HIS A 386 24.90 -25.99 5.28
C HIS A 386 25.50 -27.03 4.32
N VAL A 387 25.33 -26.84 3.01
CA VAL A 387 26.07 -27.61 2.01
C VAL A 387 27.58 -27.31 2.19
N PRO A 388 28.48 -28.32 2.22
CA PRO A 388 29.92 -28.12 2.34
C PRO A 388 30.43 -27.11 1.31
N ALA A 389 31.29 -26.18 1.76
CA ALA A 389 31.71 -25.03 0.92
C ALA A 389 32.43 -25.47 -0.36
N ASP A 390 33.15 -26.60 -0.34
CA ASP A 390 33.80 -27.21 -1.48
C ASP A 390 32.82 -27.84 -2.49
N GLU A 391 31.63 -28.27 -2.03
CA GLU A 391 30.60 -28.84 -2.91
C GLU A 391 29.70 -27.77 -3.57
N VAL A 392 29.60 -26.55 -2.97
CA VAL A 392 28.68 -25.52 -3.42
C VAL A 392 28.80 -25.21 -4.93
N PRO A 393 30.02 -24.97 -5.50
CA PRO A 393 30.13 -24.65 -6.91
C PRO A 393 29.60 -25.77 -7.82
N ARG A 394 29.97 -27.00 -7.54
CA ARG A 394 29.55 -28.19 -8.29
C ARG A 394 28.01 -28.37 -8.21
N ARG A 395 27.44 -28.18 -7.03
CA ARG A 395 25.97 -28.28 -6.85
C ARG A 395 25.22 -27.20 -7.59
N VAL A 396 25.74 -25.97 -7.58
CA VAL A 396 25.12 -24.84 -8.31
C VAL A 396 25.11 -25.10 -9.82
N GLU A 397 26.23 -25.59 -10.39
CA GLU A 397 26.32 -25.99 -11.80
C GLU A 397 25.34 -27.11 -12.14
N ALA A 398 25.33 -28.19 -11.35
CA ALA A 398 24.41 -29.31 -11.55
C ALA A 398 22.93 -28.88 -11.47
N MET A 399 22.57 -27.96 -10.56
CA MET A 399 21.21 -27.41 -10.49
C MET A 399 20.90 -26.51 -11.69
N ALA A 400 21.85 -25.66 -12.11
CA ALA A 400 21.68 -24.82 -13.29
C ALA A 400 21.44 -25.64 -14.58
N GLU A 401 22.20 -26.73 -14.76
CA GLU A 401 22.02 -27.67 -15.88
C GLU A 401 20.66 -28.40 -15.80
N ARG A 402 20.36 -29.00 -14.67
CA ARG A 402 19.17 -29.82 -14.49
C ARG A 402 17.87 -29.05 -14.65
N PHE A 403 17.84 -27.79 -14.19
CA PHE A 403 16.66 -26.94 -14.24
C PHE A 403 16.67 -25.98 -15.45
N GLU A 404 17.56 -26.19 -16.44
CA GLU A 404 17.69 -25.38 -17.65
C GLU A 404 17.88 -23.88 -17.37
N LEU A 405 18.76 -23.54 -16.44
CA LEU A 405 19.07 -22.19 -16.01
C LEU A 405 20.46 -21.68 -16.47
N VAL A 406 21.23 -22.49 -17.19
CA VAL A 406 22.64 -22.21 -17.57
C VAL A 406 22.76 -20.87 -18.31
N GLU A 407 21.89 -20.63 -19.32
CA GLU A 407 21.95 -19.41 -20.13
C GLU A 407 21.59 -18.13 -19.37
N ILE A 408 20.92 -18.28 -18.23
CA ILE A 408 20.40 -17.15 -17.42
C ILE A 408 21.02 -17.08 -16.04
N VAL A 409 22.10 -17.83 -15.79
CA VAL A 409 22.67 -18.00 -14.46
C VAL A 409 23.17 -16.70 -13.83
N ASP A 410 23.57 -15.73 -14.63
CA ASP A 410 24.02 -14.40 -14.21
C ASP A 410 22.94 -13.31 -14.31
N ALA A 411 21.72 -13.69 -14.73
CA ALA A 411 20.60 -12.75 -14.80
C ALA A 411 19.94 -12.52 -13.43
N LEU A 412 19.33 -11.35 -13.25
CA LEU A 412 18.50 -11.05 -12.08
C LEU A 412 17.10 -11.68 -12.24
N PRO A 413 16.48 -12.20 -11.17
CA PRO A 413 15.17 -12.82 -11.22
C PRO A 413 14.07 -11.93 -11.83
N ASP A 414 14.09 -10.62 -11.60
CA ASP A 414 13.10 -9.69 -12.15
C ASP A 414 13.16 -9.53 -13.67
N ALA A 415 14.28 -9.89 -14.29
CA ALA A 415 14.42 -9.92 -15.74
C ALA A 415 13.84 -11.18 -16.38
N LEU A 416 13.60 -12.26 -15.59
CA LEU A 416 13.20 -13.56 -16.09
C LEU A 416 11.67 -13.68 -16.29
N PRO A 417 11.21 -14.41 -17.31
CA PRO A 417 9.84 -14.87 -17.42
C PRO A 417 9.40 -15.72 -16.22
N LEU A 418 8.09 -15.75 -15.92
CA LEU A 418 7.55 -16.43 -14.74
C LEU A 418 7.93 -17.91 -14.68
N GLY A 419 7.84 -18.64 -15.80
CA GLY A 419 8.22 -20.05 -15.85
C GLY A 419 9.70 -20.31 -15.49
N GLN A 420 10.61 -19.40 -15.88
CA GLN A 420 12.02 -19.48 -15.47
C GLN A 420 12.22 -19.15 -13.99
N ARG A 421 11.49 -18.19 -13.46
CA ARG A 421 11.48 -17.89 -12.00
C ARG A 421 11.01 -19.10 -11.20
N GLN A 422 9.99 -19.81 -11.66
CA GLN A 422 9.48 -21.01 -10.99
C GLN A 422 10.50 -22.14 -11.02
N ARG A 423 11.20 -22.34 -12.16
CA ARG A 423 12.32 -23.30 -12.25
C ARG A 423 13.48 -22.93 -11.30
N LEU A 424 13.81 -21.63 -11.17
CA LEU A 424 14.79 -21.19 -10.20
C LEU A 424 14.34 -21.48 -8.76
N SER A 425 13.07 -21.19 -8.41
CA SER A 425 12.53 -21.49 -7.08
C SER A 425 12.59 -22.99 -6.77
N LEU A 426 12.29 -23.84 -7.75
CA LEU A 426 12.41 -25.28 -7.61
C LEU A 426 13.86 -25.73 -7.46
N ALA A 427 14.79 -25.18 -8.26
CA ALA A 427 16.22 -25.48 -8.15
C ALA A 427 16.79 -25.12 -6.77
N VAL A 428 16.37 -23.97 -6.23
CA VAL A 428 16.73 -23.53 -4.85
C VAL A 428 16.14 -24.47 -3.81
N ALA A 429 14.90 -24.91 -3.97
CA ALA A 429 14.29 -25.89 -3.06
C ALA A 429 14.98 -27.25 -3.09
N MET A 430 15.68 -27.58 -4.18
CA MET A 430 16.38 -28.84 -4.39
C MET A 430 17.89 -28.80 -4.12
N ILE A 431 18.49 -27.61 -3.91
CA ILE A 431 19.97 -27.42 -3.84
C ILE A 431 20.66 -28.27 -2.78
N HIS A 432 19.97 -28.52 -1.66
CA HIS A 432 20.48 -29.31 -0.53
C HIS A 432 20.15 -30.81 -0.62
N GLY A 433 19.46 -31.26 -1.70
CA GLY A 433 19.13 -32.66 -1.94
C GLY A 433 18.04 -33.23 -1.01
N PRO A 434 16.87 -32.55 -0.88
CA PRO A 434 15.80 -33.02 0.00
C PRO A 434 15.14 -34.31 -0.51
N GLU A 435 14.64 -35.14 0.40
CA GLU A 435 13.86 -36.36 0.08
C GLU A 435 12.37 -36.07 -0.06
N ILE A 436 11.90 -34.94 0.50
CA ILE A 436 10.52 -34.46 0.39
C ILE A 436 10.55 -33.06 -0.23
N LEU A 437 9.64 -32.81 -1.17
CA LEU A 437 9.45 -31.53 -1.82
C LEU A 437 8.01 -31.06 -1.63
N ILE A 438 7.82 -29.92 -0.98
CA ILE A 438 6.51 -29.32 -0.72
C ILE A 438 6.35 -28.07 -1.59
N LEU A 439 5.38 -28.07 -2.47
CA LEU A 439 5.15 -27.06 -3.48
C LEU A 439 3.77 -26.40 -3.29
N ASP A 440 3.74 -25.09 -3.04
CA ASP A 440 2.48 -24.37 -2.86
C ASP A 440 2.12 -23.58 -4.13
N GLU A 441 1.19 -24.12 -4.93
CA GLU A 441 0.72 -23.56 -6.21
C GLU A 441 1.85 -23.18 -7.20
N PRO A 442 2.78 -24.10 -7.51
CA PRO A 442 4.06 -23.76 -8.15
C PRO A 442 3.95 -23.28 -9.60
N THR A 443 2.87 -23.57 -10.31
CA THR A 443 2.69 -23.24 -11.73
C THR A 443 1.57 -22.23 -11.98
N SER A 444 1.10 -21.55 -10.92
CA SER A 444 0.09 -20.48 -11.06
C SER A 444 0.58 -19.37 -11.99
N GLY A 445 -0.21 -19.05 -13.02
CA GLY A 445 0.12 -18.02 -14.02
C GLY A 445 1.19 -18.40 -15.06
N VAL A 446 1.75 -19.59 -15.01
CA VAL A 446 2.75 -20.07 -15.98
C VAL A 446 2.07 -20.50 -17.29
N ASP A 447 2.71 -20.21 -18.42
CA ASP A 447 2.23 -20.62 -19.72
C ASP A 447 2.19 -22.15 -19.88
N PRO A 448 1.32 -22.71 -20.76
CA PRO A 448 1.13 -24.18 -20.87
C PRO A 448 2.42 -24.94 -21.21
N VAL A 449 3.28 -24.37 -22.05
CA VAL A 449 4.55 -25.02 -22.46
C VAL A 449 5.53 -25.10 -21.30
N ALA A 450 5.72 -23.95 -20.59
CA ALA A 450 6.60 -23.91 -19.43
C ALA A 450 6.05 -24.72 -18.25
N ARG A 451 4.73 -24.80 -18.09
CA ARG A 451 4.05 -25.66 -17.10
C ARG A 451 4.31 -27.14 -17.37
N ASP A 452 4.17 -27.55 -18.61
CA ASP A 452 4.46 -28.96 -18.98
C ASP A 452 5.93 -29.29 -18.81
N ALA A 453 6.85 -28.37 -19.11
CA ALA A 453 8.28 -28.53 -18.83
C ALA A 453 8.56 -28.68 -17.32
N PHE A 454 7.91 -27.88 -16.48
CA PHE A 454 8.01 -27.97 -15.03
C PHE A 454 7.50 -29.32 -14.50
N TRP A 455 6.36 -29.79 -14.99
CA TRP A 455 5.81 -31.10 -14.60
C TRP A 455 6.70 -32.28 -15.03
N ARG A 456 7.38 -32.20 -16.17
CA ARG A 456 8.38 -33.22 -16.56
C ARG A 456 9.51 -33.33 -15.55
N ILE A 457 10.00 -32.19 -15.04
CA ILE A 457 11.02 -32.17 -13.99
C ILE A 457 10.47 -32.83 -12.71
N LEU A 458 9.25 -32.51 -12.28
CA LEU A 458 8.65 -33.11 -11.08
C LEU A 458 8.50 -34.64 -11.23
N ILE A 459 8.05 -35.10 -12.37
CA ILE A 459 7.92 -36.56 -12.66
C ILE A 459 9.30 -37.22 -12.60
N GLU A 460 10.33 -36.61 -13.18
CA GLU A 460 11.70 -37.15 -13.13
C GLU A 460 12.20 -37.21 -11.68
N LEU A 461 12.03 -36.17 -10.87
CA LEU A 461 12.37 -36.15 -9.46
C LEU A 461 11.67 -37.28 -8.68
N SER A 462 10.39 -37.46 -8.92
CA SER A 462 9.60 -38.48 -8.24
C SER A 462 9.97 -39.91 -8.70
N ARG A 463 10.06 -40.16 -10.00
CA ARG A 463 10.23 -41.53 -10.56
C ARG A 463 11.68 -42.02 -10.52
N ARG A 464 12.63 -41.14 -10.86
CA ARG A 464 14.06 -41.49 -10.90
C ARG A 464 14.75 -41.32 -9.56
N ASP A 465 14.53 -40.13 -8.92
CA ASP A 465 15.27 -39.79 -7.70
C ASP A 465 14.51 -40.14 -6.41
N LYS A 466 13.30 -40.73 -6.56
CA LYS A 466 12.44 -41.14 -5.43
C LYS A 466 12.08 -40.00 -4.46
N VAL A 467 12.07 -38.75 -4.93
CA VAL A 467 11.64 -37.59 -4.14
C VAL A 467 10.13 -37.61 -3.98
N THR A 468 9.65 -37.58 -2.74
CA THR A 468 8.22 -37.49 -2.43
C THR A 468 7.75 -36.06 -2.64
N ILE A 469 6.73 -35.86 -3.45
CA ILE A 469 6.26 -34.53 -3.82
C ILE A 469 4.87 -34.29 -3.25
N PHE A 470 4.74 -33.28 -2.40
CA PHE A 470 3.45 -32.78 -1.92
C PHE A 470 3.16 -31.45 -2.59
N ILE A 471 2.14 -31.41 -3.47
CA ILE A 471 1.79 -30.22 -4.24
C ILE A 471 0.41 -29.71 -3.88
N SER A 472 0.26 -28.42 -3.60
CA SER A 472 -1.05 -27.78 -3.57
C SER A 472 -1.38 -27.20 -4.94
N THR A 473 -2.61 -27.33 -5.36
CA THR A 473 -3.09 -26.73 -6.60
C THR A 473 -4.59 -26.45 -6.53
N HIS A 474 -5.06 -25.54 -7.34
CA HIS A 474 -6.47 -25.32 -7.64
C HIS A 474 -6.79 -25.61 -9.13
N PHE A 475 -5.79 -26.05 -9.91
CA PHE A 475 -5.94 -26.45 -11.31
C PHE A 475 -6.27 -27.92 -11.42
N MET A 476 -7.38 -28.24 -12.10
CA MET A 476 -7.85 -29.64 -12.27
C MET A 476 -6.90 -30.45 -13.12
N ASN A 477 -6.39 -29.87 -14.22
CA ASN A 477 -5.43 -30.50 -15.11
C ASN A 477 -4.09 -30.85 -14.45
N GLU A 478 -3.71 -30.16 -13.37
CA GLU A 478 -2.54 -30.51 -12.56
C GLU A 478 -2.87 -31.62 -11.55
N ALA A 479 -4.05 -31.52 -10.91
CA ALA A 479 -4.51 -32.56 -10.00
C ALA A 479 -4.65 -33.93 -10.70
N GLU A 480 -5.08 -33.94 -11.97
CA GLU A 480 -5.14 -35.16 -12.81
C GLU A 480 -3.77 -35.80 -13.08
N ARG A 481 -2.65 -35.02 -12.89
CA ARG A 481 -1.27 -35.50 -13.05
C ARG A 481 -0.69 -36.11 -11.78
N CYS A 482 -1.35 -35.97 -10.65
CA CYS A 482 -0.91 -36.54 -9.36
C CYS A 482 -1.28 -38.03 -9.28
N ASP A 483 -0.47 -38.81 -8.58
CA ASP A 483 -0.77 -40.22 -8.31
C ASP A 483 -2.02 -40.38 -7.46
N ARG A 484 -2.17 -39.50 -6.47
CA ARG A 484 -3.31 -39.45 -5.58
C ARG A 484 -3.57 -38.00 -5.17
N ILE A 485 -4.82 -37.66 -4.93
CA ILE A 485 -5.22 -36.33 -4.49
C ILE A 485 -6.12 -36.39 -3.25
N SER A 486 -6.01 -35.39 -2.41
CA SER A 486 -6.96 -35.09 -1.33
C SER A 486 -7.76 -33.84 -1.65
N LEU A 487 -9.08 -33.96 -1.61
CA LEU A 487 -9.99 -32.84 -1.77
C LEU A 487 -10.21 -32.17 -0.41
N MET A 488 -9.80 -30.91 -0.29
CA MET A 488 -9.88 -30.15 0.96
C MET A 488 -10.91 -29.03 0.89
N HIS A 489 -11.78 -28.94 1.89
CA HIS A 489 -12.77 -27.88 2.04
C HIS A 489 -12.92 -27.45 3.50
N ALA A 490 -12.91 -26.15 3.75
CA ALA A 490 -13.16 -25.56 5.08
C ALA A 490 -12.36 -26.19 6.24
N GLY A 491 -11.08 -26.47 6.01
CA GLY A 491 -10.17 -27.06 7.00
C GLY A 491 -10.18 -28.58 7.07
N ARG A 492 -11.05 -29.28 6.34
CA ARG A 492 -11.20 -30.74 6.38
C ARG A 492 -10.87 -31.39 5.03
N VAL A 493 -10.37 -32.62 5.09
CA VAL A 493 -10.26 -33.47 3.91
C VAL A 493 -11.60 -34.19 3.69
N LEU A 494 -12.20 -33.98 2.52
CA LEU A 494 -13.47 -34.61 2.15
C LEU A 494 -13.27 -36.06 1.67
N VAL A 495 -12.27 -36.27 0.83
CA VAL A 495 -11.94 -37.56 0.23
C VAL A 495 -10.48 -37.55 -0.25
N SER A 496 -9.83 -38.72 -0.26
CA SER A 496 -8.48 -38.93 -0.78
C SER A 496 -8.47 -40.22 -1.62
N ASP A 497 -8.09 -40.06 -2.90
CA ASP A 497 -7.97 -41.22 -3.84
C ASP A 497 -7.23 -40.81 -5.12
N ALA A 498 -6.97 -41.77 -6.02
CA ALA A 498 -6.49 -41.46 -7.36
C ALA A 498 -7.54 -40.64 -8.16
N PRO A 499 -7.13 -39.68 -8.99
CA PRO A 499 -8.05 -38.80 -9.73
C PRO A 499 -9.12 -39.58 -10.52
N GLU A 500 -8.73 -40.63 -11.24
CA GLU A 500 -9.66 -41.45 -12.01
C GLU A 500 -10.65 -42.22 -11.11
N ALA A 501 -10.24 -42.65 -9.92
CA ALA A 501 -11.11 -43.32 -8.97
C ALA A 501 -12.17 -42.37 -8.44
N LEU A 502 -11.81 -41.09 -8.18
CA LEU A 502 -12.78 -40.07 -7.75
C LEU A 502 -13.82 -39.76 -8.81
N ILE A 503 -13.39 -39.66 -10.10
CA ILE A 503 -14.29 -39.47 -11.24
C ILE A 503 -15.29 -40.64 -11.32
N ARG A 504 -14.78 -41.87 -11.27
CA ARG A 504 -15.61 -43.09 -11.32
C ARG A 504 -16.60 -43.21 -10.16
N LYS A 505 -16.14 -42.91 -8.93
CA LYS A 505 -17.02 -42.97 -7.71
C LYS A 505 -18.21 -42.03 -7.80
N ARG A 506 -18.08 -40.91 -8.49
CA ARG A 506 -19.16 -39.93 -8.68
C ARG A 506 -19.90 -40.07 -10.00
N GLY A 507 -19.48 -40.94 -10.90
CA GLY A 507 -20.05 -41.04 -12.25
C GLY A 507 -19.92 -39.74 -13.05
N ALA A 508 -18.94 -38.92 -12.73
CA ALA A 508 -18.69 -37.61 -13.35
C ALA A 508 -17.91 -37.82 -14.68
N LYS A 509 -17.93 -36.79 -15.56
CA LYS A 509 -17.17 -36.82 -16.80
C LYS A 509 -15.76 -36.24 -16.62
N THR A 510 -15.59 -35.35 -15.65
CA THR A 510 -14.34 -34.65 -15.35
C THR A 510 -14.07 -34.63 -13.85
N LEU A 511 -12.81 -34.41 -13.46
CA LEU A 511 -12.42 -34.24 -12.06
C LEU A 511 -13.09 -33.01 -11.45
N GLU A 512 -13.30 -31.92 -12.22
CA GLU A 512 -13.98 -30.70 -11.76
C GLU A 512 -15.45 -31.03 -11.39
N GLU A 513 -16.18 -31.75 -12.20
CA GLU A 513 -17.56 -32.17 -11.88
C GLU A 513 -17.60 -33.05 -10.63
N ALA A 514 -16.66 -33.99 -10.50
CA ALA A 514 -16.56 -34.81 -9.29
C ALA A 514 -16.31 -33.98 -8.04
N PHE A 515 -15.36 -33.01 -8.11
CA PHE A 515 -15.05 -32.15 -6.99
C PHE A 515 -16.22 -31.24 -6.59
N ILE A 516 -16.90 -30.65 -7.57
CA ILE A 516 -18.10 -29.86 -7.31
C ILE A 516 -19.16 -30.67 -6.60
N SER A 517 -19.40 -31.93 -7.02
CA SER A 517 -20.34 -32.83 -6.34
C SER A 517 -19.96 -33.10 -4.88
N TYR A 518 -18.69 -33.33 -4.56
CA TYR A 518 -18.21 -33.45 -3.18
C TYR A 518 -18.42 -32.16 -2.36
N LEU A 519 -18.22 -30.99 -2.99
CA LEU A 519 -18.43 -29.69 -2.33
C LEU A 519 -19.93 -29.43 -2.05
N GLU A 520 -20.82 -29.82 -2.97
CA GLU A 520 -22.27 -29.69 -2.81
C GLU A 520 -22.77 -30.55 -1.65
N ASP A 521 -22.31 -31.81 -1.53
CA ASP A 521 -22.63 -32.68 -0.41
C ASP A 521 -22.16 -32.09 0.93
N ALA A 522 -20.91 -31.63 0.99
CA ALA A 522 -20.35 -30.99 2.19
C ALA A 522 -21.08 -29.70 2.58
N ALA A 523 -21.58 -28.93 1.61
CA ALA A 523 -22.39 -27.73 1.85
C ALA A 523 -23.80 -28.09 2.36
N ALA A 524 -24.40 -29.18 1.86
CA ALA A 524 -25.69 -29.68 2.33
C ALA A 524 -25.62 -30.20 3.77
N GLU A 525 -24.56 -30.94 4.14
CA GLU A 525 -24.32 -31.41 5.51
C GLU A 525 -24.13 -30.28 6.52
N ARG A 526 -23.55 -29.17 6.11
CA ARG A 526 -23.43 -27.98 6.97
C ARG A 526 -24.78 -27.30 7.24
N LYS A 527 -25.61 -27.16 6.20
CA LYS A 527 -26.96 -26.59 6.36
C LYS A 527 -27.81 -27.39 7.32
N THR A 528 -27.64 -28.68 7.38
CA THR A 528 -28.36 -29.54 8.32
C THR A 528 -27.85 -29.50 9.75
N ARG A 529 -26.62 -29.07 9.99
CA ARG A 529 -26.02 -28.95 11.34
C ARG A 529 -26.21 -27.58 12.02
N ASP A 530 -26.28 -26.48 11.24
CA ASP A 530 -26.22 -25.12 11.77
C ASP A 530 -27.56 -24.37 11.79
N GLU A 531 -28.68 -24.93 11.28
CA GLU A 531 -30.02 -24.31 11.38
C GLU A 531 -31.04 -25.25 11.99
N PRO A 532 -31.84 -24.79 13.01
CA PRO A 532 -33.14 -25.39 13.26
C PRO A 532 -34.04 -25.20 12.04
N PRO A 533 -34.95 -26.14 11.69
CA PRO A 533 -35.77 -26.06 10.49
C PRO A 533 -36.66 -24.81 10.54
N GLY A 534 -36.20 -23.75 9.94
CA GLY A 534 -37.02 -22.62 9.55
C GLY A 534 -37.78 -22.95 8.28
N PRO A 535 -39.01 -22.44 8.10
CA PRO A 535 -39.82 -22.76 6.94
C PRO A 535 -39.04 -22.49 5.66
N GLU A 536 -38.99 -23.48 4.78
CA GLU A 536 -38.50 -23.36 3.41
C GLU A 536 -39.10 -22.07 2.81
N ALA A 537 -38.29 -21.01 2.77
CA ALA A 537 -38.62 -19.85 1.98
C ALA A 537 -38.54 -20.29 0.52
N ALA A 538 -39.65 -20.69 -0.02
CA ALA A 538 -39.84 -20.79 -1.45
C ALA A 538 -39.29 -19.48 -2.06
N ILE A 539 -38.34 -19.60 -2.97
CA ILE A 539 -37.80 -18.49 -3.74
C ILE A 539 -39.01 -17.75 -4.33
N PRO A 540 -39.35 -16.53 -3.90
CA PRO A 540 -40.43 -15.81 -4.52
C PRO A 540 -40.03 -15.59 -5.98
N ARG A 541 -40.76 -16.19 -6.90
CA ARG A 541 -40.76 -15.70 -8.27
C ARG A 541 -41.34 -14.30 -8.23
N VAL A 542 -40.47 -13.32 -8.08
CA VAL A 542 -40.85 -11.94 -8.40
C VAL A 542 -41.20 -11.97 -9.87
N ALA A 543 -42.47 -11.81 -10.17
CA ALA A 543 -42.95 -11.54 -11.51
C ALA A 543 -42.11 -10.36 -12.03
N ALA A 544 -41.29 -10.65 -13.01
CA ALA A 544 -40.57 -9.63 -13.75
C ALA A 544 -41.62 -8.74 -14.47
N GLU A 545 -42.07 -7.70 -13.83
CA GLU A 545 -42.50 -6.53 -14.59
C GLU A 545 -41.26 -6.12 -15.38
N ALA A 546 -41.34 -6.27 -16.70
CA ALA A 546 -40.32 -5.87 -17.65
C ALA A 546 -39.85 -4.46 -17.26
N PRO A 547 -38.56 -4.26 -17.03
CA PRO A 547 -38.06 -2.91 -16.77
C PRO A 547 -38.43 -2.11 -18.01
N ALA A 548 -39.29 -1.11 -17.83
CA ALA A 548 -39.48 -0.09 -18.84
C ALA A 548 -38.05 0.38 -19.18
N SER A 549 -37.70 0.27 -20.45
CA SER A 549 -36.42 0.71 -21.02
C SER A 549 -36.34 2.24 -20.90
N HIS A 550 -36.12 2.67 -19.68
CA HIS A 550 -35.65 4.01 -19.41
C HIS A 550 -34.16 3.96 -19.68
N HIS A 551 -33.75 4.17 -20.91
CA HIS A 551 -32.53 4.88 -21.20
C HIS A 551 -32.62 6.19 -20.39
N GLY A 552 -32.27 6.13 -19.12
CA GLY A 552 -32.19 7.31 -18.28
C GLY A 552 -31.31 8.29 -19.03
N THR A 553 -31.88 9.44 -19.36
CA THR A 553 -31.13 10.56 -19.92
C THR A 553 -29.95 10.77 -18.98
N TRP A 554 -28.81 10.23 -19.35
CA TRP A 554 -27.54 10.51 -18.69
C TRP A 554 -27.39 12.01 -18.74
N HIS A 555 -27.76 12.69 -17.65
CA HIS A 555 -27.57 14.13 -17.55
C HIS A 555 -26.09 14.37 -17.86
N ARG A 556 -25.85 15.09 -18.96
CA ARG A 556 -24.51 15.55 -19.36
C ARG A 556 -23.91 16.41 -18.25
N THR A 557 -23.45 15.77 -17.18
CA THR A 557 -22.75 16.46 -16.08
C THR A 557 -21.33 16.76 -16.54
N ARG A 558 -21.22 17.80 -17.39
CA ARG A 558 -19.93 18.32 -17.91
C ARG A 558 -19.11 19.07 -16.87
N GLY A 559 -19.41 18.97 -15.58
CA GLY A 559 -18.77 19.77 -14.54
C GLY A 559 -18.63 19.08 -13.20
N PHE A 560 -18.22 19.86 -12.23
CA PHE A 560 -18.13 19.52 -10.81
C PHE A 560 -19.54 19.16 -10.29
N ASP A 561 -19.64 17.99 -9.64
CA ASP A 561 -20.86 17.51 -8.99
C ASP A 561 -20.61 17.33 -7.48
N PRO A 562 -21.24 18.14 -6.63
CA PRO A 562 -21.07 18.05 -5.20
C PRO A 562 -21.51 16.70 -4.62
N ARG A 563 -22.45 15.99 -5.25
CA ARG A 563 -22.92 14.68 -4.79
C ARG A 563 -21.84 13.62 -4.90
N ARG A 564 -21.08 13.62 -6.00
CA ARG A 564 -19.93 12.72 -6.18
C ARG A 564 -18.81 13.04 -5.19
N MET A 565 -18.49 14.33 -5.02
CA MET A 565 -17.52 14.77 -4.02
C MET A 565 -17.91 14.33 -2.60
N ILE A 566 -19.17 14.55 -2.19
CA ILE A 566 -19.68 14.14 -0.88
C ILE A 566 -19.64 12.62 -0.71
N SER A 567 -19.88 11.85 -1.79
CA SER A 567 -19.78 10.38 -1.73
C SER A 567 -18.37 9.90 -1.39
N TYR A 568 -17.35 10.45 -2.08
CA TYR A 568 -15.95 10.16 -1.77
C TYR A 568 -15.54 10.66 -0.37
N MET A 569 -15.98 11.87 0.00
CA MET A 569 -15.72 12.44 1.33
C MET A 569 -16.29 11.55 2.44
N ARG A 570 -17.55 11.10 2.29
CA ARG A 570 -18.19 10.20 3.25
C ARG A 570 -17.46 8.88 3.37
N ARG A 571 -17.04 8.30 2.24
CA ARG A 571 -16.23 7.08 2.24
C ARG A 571 -14.93 7.28 3.01
N GLU A 572 -14.18 8.36 2.72
CA GLU A 572 -12.92 8.67 3.39
C GLU A 572 -13.11 8.87 4.90
N ALA A 573 -14.16 9.60 5.29
CA ALA A 573 -14.50 9.81 6.70
C ALA A 573 -14.84 8.50 7.42
N MET A 574 -15.57 7.58 6.77
CA MET A 574 -15.86 6.26 7.33
C MET A 574 -14.59 5.41 7.47
N GLU A 575 -13.70 5.46 6.48
CA GLU A 575 -12.42 4.74 6.52
C GLU A 575 -11.54 5.26 7.65
N LEU A 576 -11.43 6.59 7.80
CA LEU A 576 -10.67 7.22 8.88
C LEU A 576 -11.23 6.86 10.27
N ARG A 577 -12.57 6.86 10.43
CA ARG A 577 -13.22 6.49 11.70
C ARG A 577 -13.00 5.02 12.07
N ARG A 578 -12.89 4.14 11.08
CA ARG A 578 -12.68 2.68 11.28
C ARG A 578 -11.21 2.28 11.37
N ASP A 579 -10.29 3.24 11.24
CA ASP A 579 -8.85 3.04 11.42
C ASP A 579 -8.39 3.70 12.72
N PRO A 580 -8.50 2.99 13.88
CA PRO A 580 -8.19 3.58 15.18
C PRO A 580 -6.71 3.95 15.30
N ILE A 581 -5.81 3.24 14.59
CA ILE A 581 -4.37 3.50 14.65
C ILE A 581 -4.06 4.89 14.07
N ARG A 582 -4.64 5.23 12.91
CA ARG A 582 -4.43 6.56 12.31
C ARG A 582 -5.04 7.68 13.13
N ALA A 583 -6.26 7.48 13.64
CA ALA A 583 -6.94 8.48 14.46
C ALA A 583 -6.19 8.72 15.78
N THR A 584 -5.76 7.66 16.46
CA THR A 584 -4.97 7.75 17.70
C THR A 584 -3.61 8.41 17.46
N LEU A 585 -2.89 8.01 16.40
CA LEU A 585 -1.59 8.61 16.09
C LEU A 585 -1.72 10.09 15.73
N ALA A 586 -2.78 10.49 15.05
CA ALA A 586 -3.02 11.87 14.68
C ALA A 586 -3.28 12.79 15.90
N LEU A 587 -4.01 12.31 16.90
CA LEU A 587 -4.38 13.10 18.08
C LEU A 587 -3.36 12.92 19.21
N LEU A 588 -3.15 11.67 19.67
CA LEU A 588 -2.24 11.39 20.78
C LEU A 588 -0.77 11.64 20.39
N GLY A 589 -0.40 11.32 19.16
CA GLY A 589 0.94 11.60 18.65
C GLY A 589 1.26 13.10 18.66
N SER A 590 0.28 13.94 18.29
CA SER A 590 0.42 15.41 18.36
C SER A 590 0.61 15.88 19.78
N VAL A 591 -0.15 15.35 20.73
CA VAL A 591 -0.04 15.70 22.16
C VAL A 591 1.34 15.34 22.71
N ILE A 592 1.78 14.12 22.46
CA ILE A 592 3.10 13.64 22.89
C ILE A 592 4.22 14.51 22.28
N LEU A 593 4.14 14.79 20.98
CA LEU A 593 5.13 15.64 20.30
C LEU A 593 5.10 17.06 20.82
N MET A 594 3.94 17.60 21.17
CA MET A 594 3.85 18.94 21.76
C MET A 594 4.56 19.01 23.11
N PHE A 595 4.39 17.99 23.99
CA PHE A 595 5.14 17.92 25.24
C PHE A 595 6.66 17.83 25.00
N ILE A 596 7.08 16.90 24.12
CA ILE A 596 8.51 16.72 23.82
C ILE A 596 9.13 17.99 23.23
N MET A 597 8.45 18.62 22.26
CA MET A 597 9.01 19.80 21.59
C MET A 597 8.94 21.05 22.47
N SER A 598 7.87 21.25 23.24
CA SER A 598 7.72 22.45 24.08
C SER A 598 8.71 22.47 25.26
N TYR A 599 8.97 21.30 25.87
CA TYR A 599 9.98 21.20 26.94
C TYR A 599 11.39 20.95 26.39
N GLY A 600 11.52 20.30 25.25
CA GLY A 600 12.82 19.98 24.65
C GLY A 600 13.50 21.14 23.92
N LEU A 601 12.72 22.12 23.47
CA LEU A 601 13.24 23.36 22.84
C LEU A 601 13.32 24.51 23.85
N SER A 602 14.09 24.31 24.92
CA SER A 602 14.36 25.39 25.89
C SER A 602 15.43 26.35 25.33
N MET A 603 15.10 27.63 25.33
CA MET A 603 16.05 28.74 25.10
C MET A 603 16.49 29.39 26.41
N ASP A 604 16.04 28.83 27.56
CA ASP A 604 16.43 29.35 28.87
C ASP A 604 17.90 29.02 29.10
N VAL A 605 18.66 30.07 29.41
CA VAL A 605 20.09 29.98 29.70
C VAL A 605 20.24 30.15 31.20
N GLU A 606 19.87 29.09 31.95
CA GLU A 606 19.99 29.00 33.41
C GLU A 606 21.00 27.92 33.79
N ASP A 607 21.34 27.83 35.06
CA ASP A 607 22.25 26.82 35.62
C ASP A 607 23.63 26.77 34.94
N LEU A 608 24.12 27.97 34.53
CA LEU A 608 25.40 28.12 33.89
C LEU A 608 26.51 27.81 34.89
N THR A 609 27.30 26.81 34.62
CA THR A 609 28.46 26.50 35.51
C THR A 609 29.58 27.55 35.34
N PHE A 610 30.01 28.13 36.42
CA PHE A 610 31.15 29.04 36.41
C PHE A 610 32.15 28.73 37.53
N ALA A 611 33.39 29.17 37.37
CA ALA A 611 34.39 29.12 38.38
C ALA A 611 35.30 30.34 38.26
N VAL A 612 35.98 30.68 39.36
CA VAL A 612 36.83 31.89 39.43
C VAL A 612 38.30 31.47 39.62
N LEU A 613 39.16 32.09 38.81
CA LEU A 613 40.60 32.11 39.02
C LEU A 613 40.97 33.40 39.76
N ASP A 614 40.86 33.37 41.09
CA ASP A 614 41.16 34.53 41.91
C ASP A 614 42.61 34.57 42.34
N ARG A 615 43.40 35.48 41.75
CA ARG A 615 44.79 35.70 42.07
C ARG A 615 44.98 36.82 43.10
N ASP A 616 43.93 37.52 43.48
CA ASP A 616 43.97 38.61 44.42
C ASP A 616 43.62 38.21 45.86
N GLN A 617 42.70 37.25 45.98
CA GLN A 617 42.20 36.70 47.24
C GLN A 617 41.83 37.75 48.31
N SER A 618 41.35 38.92 47.87
CA SER A 618 40.92 40.00 48.71
C SER A 618 39.44 39.94 49.05
N THR A 619 39.00 40.72 50.07
CA THR A 619 37.57 40.84 50.37
C THR A 619 36.77 41.51 49.23
N ILE A 620 37.43 42.23 48.33
CA ILE A 620 36.83 42.89 47.16
C ILE A 620 36.64 41.86 46.08
N SER A 621 37.65 40.97 45.77
CA SER A 621 37.54 39.88 44.84
C SER A 621 36.47 38.87 45.23
N GLN A 622 36.42 38.50 46.51
CA GLN A 622 35.36 37.66 47.07
C GLN A 622 33.98 38.30 46.95
N SER A 623 33.85 39.61 47.23
CA SER A 623 32.58 40.31 47.00
C SER A 623 32.13 40.32 45.55
N TYR A 624 33.06 40.35 44.60
CA TYR A 624 32.75 40.24 43.17
C TYR A 624 32.27 38.83 42.78
N THR A 625 32.96 37.80 43.27
CA THR A 625 32.56 36.42 43.07
C THR A 625 31.17 36.12 43.64
N LEU A 626 30.89 36.58 44.85
CA LEU A 626 29.60 36.43 45.51
C LEU A 626 28.46 37.14 44.75
N ASN A 627 28.74 38.25 44.07
CA ASN A 627 27.73 38.90 43.23
C ASN A 627 27.30 38.05 42.02
N ILE A 628 28.23 37.29 41.43
CA ILE A 628 27.92 36.36 40.35
C ILE A 628 27.23 35.09 40.87
N SER A 629 27.74 34.50 41.97
CA SER A 629 27.18 33.27 42.56
C SER A 629 25.82 33.49 43.19
N GLY A 630 25.49 34.72 43.59
CA GLY A 630 24.15 35.05 44.07
C GLY A 630 23.08 35.24 43.01
N SER A 631 23.41 35.07 41.73
CA SER A 631 22.45 35.17 40.65
C SER A 631 21.81 33.82 40.37
N ARG A 632 20.53 33.80 39.89
CA ARG A 632 19.82 32.59 39.51
C ARG A 632 20.37 31.95 38.26
N TYR A 633 21.21 32.62 37.50
CA TYR A 633 21.70 32.14 36.21
C TYR A 633 22.98 31.33 36.32
N PHE A 634 23.74 31.44 37.42
CA PHE A 634 25.06 30.87 37.58
C PHE A 634 25.19 29.94 38.77
N ILE A 635 25.79 28.76 38.55
CA ILE A 635 26.16 27.79 39.60
C ILE A 635 27.68 27.81 39.74
N GLU A 636 28.16 28.22 40.92
CA GLU A 636 29.58 28.24 41.24
C GLU A 636 30.14 26.82 41.41
N LYS A 637 31.25 26.56 40.79
CA LYS A 637 32.04 25.33 40.90
C LYS A 637 33.34 25.63 41.63
N ALA A 638 34.07 24.55 42.02
CA ALA A 638 35.35 24.70 42.71
C ALA A 638 36.26 25.73 42.01
N PRO A 639 36.97 26.59 42.76
CA PRO A 639 37.87 27.60 42.22
C PRO A 639 38.90 26.97 41.27
N ILE A 640 39.37 27.78 40.33
CA ILE A 640 40.40 27.39 39.36
C ILE A 640 41.74 27.80 39.96
N THR A 641 42.72 26.89 39.88
CA THR A 641 44.05 27.11 40.46
C THR A 641 45.05 27.67 39.43
N ASP A 642 44.93 27.27 38.20
CA ASP A 642 45.83 27.64 37.10
C ASP A 642 45.12 27.66 35.73
N TYR A 643 45.80 28.15 34.67
CA TYR A 643 45.26 28.22 33.32
C TYR A 643 45.11 26.85 32.63
N ASP A 644 45.94 25.88 33.00
CA ASP A 644 45.84 24.55 32.45
C ASP A 644 44.55 23.84 32.94
N GLU A 645 44.17 24.09 34.19
CA GLU A 645 42.89 23.66 34.74
C GLU A 645 41.73 24.36 34.11
N LEU A 646 41.85 25.71 33.94
CA LEU A 646 40.84 26.51 33.26
C LEU A 646 40.56 25.93 31.85
N ASP A 647 41.62 25.73 31.07
CA ASP A 647 41.50 25.25 29.70
C ASP A 647 40.93 23.82 29.64
N ARG A 648 41.39 22.91 30.52
CA ARG A 648 40.83 21.55 30.62
C ARG A 648 39.35 21.56 30.98
N ARG A 649 38.91 22.37 31.95
CA ARG A 649 37.52 22.41 32.40
C ARG A 649 36.61 23.10 31.38
N MET A 650 37.10 24.12 30.66
CA MET A 650 36.38 24.69 29.52
C MET A 650 36.26 23.72 28.35
N ARG A 651 37.34 23.03 27.95
CA ARG A 651 37.32 22.00 26.89
C ARG A 651 36.39 20.84 27.22
N SER A 652 36.34 20.42 28.47
CA SER A 652 35.45 19.33 28.90
C SER A 652 33.98 19.75 29.01
N GLY A 653 33.64 21.03 28.81
CA GLY A 653 32.30 21.59 28.98
C GLY A 653 31.80 21.57 30.41
N SER A 654 32.70 21.35 31.40
CA SER A 654 32.35 21.40 32.83
C SER A 654 32.18 22.84 33.36
N LEU A 655 32.66 23.83 32.60
CA LEU A 655 32.46 25.27 32.83
C LEU A 655 31.94 25.92 31.55
N SER A 656 30.93 26.79 31.72
CA SER A 656 30.42 27.67 30.67
C SER A 656 31.05 29.05 30.71
N LEU A 657 31.55 29.43 31.89
CA LEU A 657 32.18 30.73 32.18
C LEU A 657 33.34 30.52 33.15
N ALA A 658 34.46 31.16 32.92
CA ALA A 658 35.50 31.35 33.91
C ALA A 658 35.80 32.83 34.07
N ILE A 659 35.88 33.29 35.31
CA ILE A 659 36.22 34.67 35.66
C ILE A 659 37.66 34.70 36.21
N GLU A 660 38.49 35.52 35.61
CA GLU A 660 39.87 35.76 36.05
C GLU A 660 39.98 37.09 36.74
N ILE A 661 40.36 37.05 38.00
CA ILE A 661 40.63 38.25 38.81
C ILE A 661 42.15 38.40 39.01
N PRO A 662 42.76 39.42 38.45
CA PRO A 662 44.21 39.61 38.50
C PRO A 662 44.71 39.96 39.91
N ALA A 663 45.97 39.63 40.17
CA ALA A 663 46.63 39.97 41.43
C ALA A 663 46.69 41.49 41.65
N GLY A 664 46.36 41.95 42.82
CA GLY A 664 46.32 43.42 43.14
C GLY A 664 45.01 44.13 42.81
N PHE A 665 43.96 43.37 42.34
CA PHE A 665 42.64 43.87 41.98
C PHE A 665 42.04 44.78 43.07
N GLY A 666 41.93 44.27 44.28
CA GLY A 666 41.33 44.99 45.40
C GLY A 666 42.08 46.21 45.77
N ARG A 667 43.41 46.18 45.76
CA ARG A 667 44.28 47.30 46.02
C ARG A 667 44.14 48.45 44.97
N ASP A 668 44.16 48.09 43.71
CA ASP A 668 44.16 49.08 42.64
C ASP A 668 42.71 49.56 42.41
N PHE A 669 41.69 48.79 42.64
CA PHE A 669 40.28 49.21 42.70
C PHE A 669 40.07 50.26 43.83
N ALA A 670 40.57 49.98 45.05
CA ALA A 670 40.45 50.93 46.20
C ALA A 670 41.18 52.27 45.94
N ARG A 671 42.21 52.23 45.11
CA ARG A 671 43.00 53.49 44.73
C ARG A 671 42.38 54.20 43.50
N GLY A 672 41.26 53.69 42.93
CA GLY A 672 40.63 54.28 41.75
C GLY A 672 41.42 54.09 40.45
N ARG A 673 42.35 53.12 40.36
CA ARG A 673 43.10 52.78 39.17
C ARG A 673 42.29 51.84 38.28
N PRO A 674 42.36 51.97 36.93
CA PRO A 674 41.67 51.02 36.04
C PRO A 674 42.24 49.65 36.19
N VAL A 675 41.38 48.60 36.34
CA VAL A 675 41.72 47.22 36.45
C VAL A 675 40.83 46.45 35.48
N GLN A 676 41.36 45.40 34.82
CA GLN A 676 40.62 44.54 33.92
C GLN A 676 40.38 43.18 34.56
N ILE A 677 39.17 42.72 34.46
CA ILE A 677 38.77 41.33 34.82
C ILE A 677 38.60 40.55 33.53
N GLY A 678 39.13 39.34 33.46
CA GLY A 678 38.96 38.45 32.35
C GLY A 678 37.65 37.63 32.49
N ALA A 679 36.86 37.59 31.45
CA ALA A 679 35.73 36.64 31.36
C ALA A 679 35.95 35.68 30.17
N TRP A 680 36.21 34.44 30.48
CA TRP A 680 36.42 33.38 29.51
C TRP A 680 35.09 32.64 29.30
N ILE A 681 34.50 32.76 28.10
CA ILE A 681 33.17 32.23 27.78
C ILE A 681 33.31 31.08 26.78
N ASP A 682 32.59 29.98 26.96
CA ASP A 682 32.51 28.92 25.99
C ASP A 682 31.77 29.41 24.75
N GLY A 683 32.50 29.60 23.65
CA GLY A 683 32.01 30.08 22.38
C GLY A 683 31.50 28.99 21.41
N ALA A 684 31.51 27.74 21.83
CA ALA A 684 31.06 26.64 20.97
C ALA A 684 29.58 26.75 20.57
N MET A 685 28.77 27.44 21.41
CA MET A 685 27.36 27.74 21.10
C MET A 685 27.17 29.27 21.07
N PRO A 686 27.23 29.96 19.89
CA PRO A 686 27.26 31.39 19.78
C PRO A 686 26.14 32.15 20.50
N MET A 687 24.89 31.69 20.39
CA MET A 687 23.74 32.32 21.07
C MET A 687 23.89 32.29 22.61
N ARG A 688 24.32 31.11 23.12
CA ARG A 688 24.53 30.90 24.55
C ARG A 688 25.70 31.77 25.07
N ALA A 689 26.77 31.86 24.29
CA ALA A 689 27.93 32.68 24.60
C ALA A 689 27.57 34.19 24.68
N GLU A 690 26.76 34.69 23.74
CA GLU A 690 26.29 36.07 23.74
C GLU A 690 25.37 36.36 24.92
N THR A 691 24.50 35.44 25.31
CA THR A 691 23.66 35.58 26.51
C THR A 691 24.52 35.63 27.78
N ILE A 692 25.52 34.74 27.93
CA ILE A 692 26.46 34.72 29.06
C ILE A 692 27.20 36.06 29.14
N ARG A 693 27.68 36.58 27.98
CA ARG A 693 28.33 37.91 27.94
C ARG A 693 27.41 38.99 28.48
N GLY A 694 26.16 39.05 28.01
CA GLY A 694 25.19 40.03 28.51
C GLY A 694 24.91 39.93 30.01
N TYR A 695 24.83 38.68 30.54
CA TYR A 695 24.66 38.49 31.99
C TYR A 695 25.88 38.95 32.78
N VAL A 696 27.08 38.62 32.34
CA VAL A 696 28.32 39.03 32.98
C VAL A 696 28.50 40.56 32.99
N GLU A 697 28.28 41.22 31.84
CA GLU A 697 28.33 42.68 31.70
C GLU A 697 27.29 43.37 32.58
N GLY A 698 26.04 42.83 32.62
CA GLY A 698 24.97 43.35 33.47
C GLY A 698 25.30 43.25 34.97
N MET A 699 25.78 42.12 35.44
CA MET A 699 26.16 41.89 36.83
C MET A 699 27.39 42.69 37.22
N HIS A 700 28.35 42.81 36.31
CA HIS A 700 29.52 43.69 36.51
C HIS A 700 29.10 45.16 36.74
N SER A 701 28.22 45.65 35.87
CA SER A 701 27.70 47.03 35.98
C SER A 701 26.93 47.25 37.29
N MET A 702 26.11 46.25 37.69
CA MET A 702 25.36 46.30 38.94
C MET A 702 26.29 46.30 40.17
N TRP A 703 27.33 45.47 40.19
CA TRP A 703 28.33 45.42 41.24
C TRP A 703 29.09 46.76 41.37
N LEU A 704 29.49 47.33 40.20
CA LEU A 704 30.15 48.69 40.23
C LEU A 704 29.23 49.76 40.77
N ALA A 705 27.94 49.74 40.36
CA ALA A 705 26.96 50.69 40.85
C ALA A 705 26.77 50.59 42.40
N GLN A 706 26.71 49.36 42.90
CA GLN A 706 26.59 49.08 44.34
C GLN A 706 27.81 49.55 45.13
N LYS A 707 29.02 49.33 44.59
CA LYS A 707 30.26 49.81 45.25
C LYS A 707 30.41 51.31 45.20
N ALA A 708 29.98 51.93 44.14
CA ALA A 708 29.95 53.41 44.03
C ALA A 708 28.95 54.06 45.01
N ALA A 709 27.77 53.47 45.15
CA ALA A 709 26.75 53.89 46.10
C ALA A 709 27.27 53.82 47.57
N ALA A 710 27.91 52.64 47.90
CA ALA A 710 28.53 52.41 49.22
C ALA A 710 29.69 53.39 49.52
N ALA A 711 30.37 53.90 48.48
CA ALA A 711 31.46 54.93 48.62
C ALA A 711 30.97 56.39 48.63
N GLY A 712 29.64 56.59 48.63
CA GLY A 712 29.05 57.93 48.60
C GLY A 712 29.22 58.68 47.28
N ARG A 713 29.65 58.00 46.24
CA ARG A 713 29.90 58.54 44.87
C ARG A 713 28.77 58.30 43.88
N SER A 714 27.54 58.09 44.36
CA SER A 714 26.39 57.74 43.51
C SER A 714 26.03 58.77 42.45
N ASN A 715 26.41 60.05 42.60
CA ASN A 715 26.06 61.07 41.63
C ASN A 715 26.96 61.15 40.40
N GLN A 716 28.02 60.37 40.27
CA GLN A 716 28.94 60.44 39.13
C GLN A 716 28.82 59.26 38.09
N ILE A 717 27.97 58.30 38.32
CA ILE A 717 28.05 57.05 37.56
C ILE A 717 26.99 56.88 36.47
N SER A 718 25.86 57.55 36.46
CA SER A 718 25.05 57.76 35.28
C SER A 718 24.03 58.86 35.41
N LEU A 719 24.10 59.85 34.51
CA LEU A 719 23.03 60.81 34.25
C LEU A 719 21.85 60.18 33.53
N VAL A 720 21.96 58.85 33.05
CA VAL A 720 20.95 58.12 32.35
C VAL A 720 21.01 56.66 32.81
N ASN A 721 19.93 56.17 33.40
CA ASN A 721 19.77 54.78 33.80
C ASN A 721 18.86 54.07 32.77
N ILE A 722 19.30 52.93 32.24
CA ILE A 722 18.50 52.11 31.35
C ILE A 722 17.77 51.07 32.19
N GLU A 723 16.45 51.27 32.39
CA GLU A 723 15.60 50.23 32.94
C GLU A 723 15.08 49.33 31.82
N THR A 724 15.52 48.08 31.76
CA THR A 724 14.99 47.10 30.82
C THR A 724 13.67 46.50 31.33
N ARG A 725 12.61 46.66 30.55
CA ARG A 725 11.29 46.07 30.85
C ARG A 725 10.88 45.13 29.70
N PHE A 726 10.82 43.87 29.99
CA PHE A 726 10.30 42.90 29.06
C PHE A 726 8.76 42.98 28.98
N ARG A 727 8.23 43.17 27.76
CA ARG A 727 6.81 43.23 27.50
C ARG A 727 6.36 41.90 26.87
N TYR A 728 5.16 41.39 27.17
CA TYR A 728 4.55 40.16 26.64
C TYR A 728 5.07 38.85 27.23
N ASN A 729 6.25 38.74 27.75
CA ASN A 729 6.83 37.63 28.49
C ASN A 729 7.79 38.19 29.56
N PRO A 730 7.26 38.77 30.67
CA PRO A 730 8.07 39.46 31.66
C PRO A 730 9.14 38.58 32.32
N ASN A 731 8.86 37.28 32.48
CA ASN A 731 9.77 36.31 33.08
C ASN A 731 10.76 35.72 32.08
N VAL A 732 10.60 36.01 30.77
CA VAL A 732 11.43 35.49 29.67
C VAL A 732 11.43 33.95 29.65
N GLU A 733 10.29 33.33 29.93
CA GLU A 733 10.13 31.86 29.95
C GLU A 733 10.07 31.28 28.53
N SER A 734 10.92 30.32 28.26
CA SER A 734 10.95 29.65 26.95
C SER A 734 9.63 28.95 26.60
N LEU A 735 8.96 28.36 27.57
CA LEU A 735 7.73 27.62 27.37
C LEU A 735 6.60 28.49 26.81
N VAL A 736 6.48 29.72 27.32
CA VAL A 736 5.48 30.71 26.86
C VAL A 736 5.72 31.14 25.40
N ALA A 737 6.98 31.16 24.96
CA ALA A 737 7.35 31.51 23.59
C ALA A 737 7.27 30.31 22.65
N MET A 738 7.63 29.10 23.13
CA MET A 738 7.77 27.89 22.31
C MET A 738 6.47 27.13 22.12
N ALA A 739 5.61 27.01 23.12
CA ALA A 739 4.38 26.26 22.97
C ALA A 739 3.47 26.80 21.83
N PRO A 740 3.23 28.12 21.68
CA PRO A 740 2.54 28.67 20.50
C PRO A 740 3.27 28.47 19.17
N ALA A 741 4.59 28.30 19.20
CA ALA A 741 5.41 28.09 18.02
C ALA A 741 5.48 26.65 17.58
N VAL A 742 5.27 25.69 18.48
CA VAL A 742 5.21 24.24 18.18
C VAL A 742 3.88 23.88 17.50
N ILE A 743 2.77 24.55 17.83
CA ILE A 743 1.46 24.32 17.22
C ILE A 743 1.53 24.36 15.67
N PRO A 744 2.10 25.40 15.02
CA PRO A 744 2.31 25.42 13.56
C PRO A 744 3.06 24.21 13.01
N VAL A 745 4.12 23.78 13.71
CA VAL A 745 4.95 22.64 13.27
C VAL A 745 4.13 21.34 13.21
N LEU A 746 3.34 21.07 14.24
CA LEU A 746 2.51 19.87 14.33
C LEU A 746 1.32 19.91 13.36
N LEU A 747 0.73 21.08 13.16
CA LEU A 747 -0.41 21.28 12.26
C LEU A 747 -0.05 21.24 10.76
N ILE A 748 1.21 21.45 10.40
CA ILE A 748 1.62 21.21 9.01
C ILE A 748 2.03 19.75 8.79
N LEU A 749 2.77 19.16 9.71
CA LEU A 749 3.35 17.83 9.56
C LEU A 749 2.29 16.73 9.49
N ILE A 750 1.45 16.64 10.51
CA ILE A 750 0.53 15.51 10.66
C ILE A 750 -0.58 15.51 9.60
N PRO A 751 -1.30 16.64 9.37
CA PRO A 751 -2.31 16.69 8.32
C PRO A 751 -1.75 16.47 6.90
N ALA A 752 -0.55 16.97 6.59
CA ALA A 752 0.09 16.76 5.31
C ALA A 752 0.45 15.28 5.08
N ILE A 753 1.04 14.61 6.08
CA ILE A 753 1.36 13.18 6.01
C ILE A 753 0.08 12.36 5.80
N LEU A 754 -0.96 12.59 6.59
CA LEU A 754 -2.20 11.82 6.51
C LEU A 754 -2.89 11.99 5.15
N THR A 755 -2.92 13.20 4.61
CA THR A 755 -3.49 13.46 3.28
C THR A 755 -2.66 12.84 2.16
N ALA A 756 -1.34 12.90 2.24
CA ALA A 756 -0.45 12.23 1.28
C ALA A 756 -0.68 10.71 1.29
N LEU A 757 -0.71 10.10 2.47
CA LEU A 757 -0.97 8.67 2.64
C LEU A 757 -2.35 8.25 2.13
N SER A 758 -3.38 9.09 2.25
CA SER A 758 -4.73 8.76 1.81
C SER A 758 -4.83 8.50 0.29
N VAL A 759 -4.06 9.24 -0.50
CA VAL A 759 -3.99 9.08 -1.96
C VAL A 759 -3.02 7.97 -2.35
N VAL A 760 -1.83 7.95 -1.75
CA VAL A 760 -0.79 6.97 -2.10
C VAL A 760 -1.21 5.55 -1.74
N ARG A 761 -1.96 5.36 -0.66
CA ARG A 761 -2.54 4.05 -0.30
C ARG A 761 -3.47 3.51 -1.40
N GLU A 762 -4.29 4.35 -2.02
CA GLU A 762 -5.13 3.89 -3.15
C GLU A 762 -4.29 3.50 -4.37
N LYS A 763 -3.18 4.20 -4.61
CA LYS A 763 -2.23 3.83 -5.68
C LYS A 763 -1.57 2.48 -5.39
N GLU A 764 -1.10 2.27 -4.18
CA GLU A 764 -0.38 1.05 -3.76
C GLU A 764 -1.31 -0.17 -3.70
N LEU A 765 -2.54 -0.01 -3.19
CA LEU A 765 -3.54 -1.09 -3.14
C LEU A 765 -4.23 -1.34 -4.49
N GLY A 766 -4.03 -0.47 -5.47
CA GLY A 766 -4.65 -0.57 -6.80
C GLY A 766 -6.08 -0.03 -6.87
N SER A 767 -6.72 0.38 -5.77
CA SER A 767 -8.08 0.93 -5.78
C SER A 767 -8.19 2.30 -6.46
N ILE A 768 -7.06 2.95 -6.78
CA ILE A 768 -7.03 4.17 -7.59
C ILE A 768 -7.67 3.97 -8.98
N ILE A 769 -7.79 2.73 -9.46
CA ILE A 769 -8.45 2.39 -10.72
C ILE A 769 -9.91 2.87 -10.71
N ASN A 770 -10.58 2.86 -9.54
CA ASN A 770 -11.95 3.36 -9.41
C ASN A 770 -12.03 4.85 -9.78
N PHE A 771 -11.00 5.63 -9.46
CA PHE A 771 -10.93 7.04 -9.88
C PHE A 771 -10.75 7.16 -11.40
N TYR A 772 -10.00 6.25 -12.05
CA TYR A 772 -9.75 6.29 -13.50
C TYR A 772 -11.01 5.97 -14.32
N VAL A 773 -11.79 4.96 -13.92
CA VAL A 773 -12.94 4.44 -14.68
C VAL A 773 -14.29 5.09 -14.29
N THR A 774 -14.35 5.84 -13.19
CA THR A 774 -15.58 6.52 -12.76
C THR A 774 -15.68 7.96 -13.27
N PRO A 775 -16.87 8.58 -13.33
CA PRO A 775 -17.06 9.95 -13.83
C PRO A 775 -16.52 11.06 -12.90
N VAL A 776 -15.85 10.72 -11.81
CA VAL A 776 -15.30 11.66 -10.82
C VAL A 776 -14.20 12.53 -11.42
N THR A 777 -14.27 13.84 -11.19
CA THR A 777 -13.22 14.78 -11.63
C THR A 777 -12.03 14.80 -10.67
N ARG A 778 -10.86 15.31 -11.13
CA ARG A 778 -9.67 15.46 -10.30
C ARG A 778 -9.91 16.34 -9.08
N LEU A 779 -10.67 17.44 -9.28
CA LEU A 779 -10.98 18.37 -8.19
C LEU A 779 -11.92 17.73 -7.16
N GLU A 780 -12.97 17.02 -7.61
CA GLU A 780 -13.89 16.29 -6.71
C GLU A 780 -13.13 15.26 -5.85
N PHE A 781 -12.24 14.49 -6.47
CA PHE A 781 -11.44 13.49 -5.79
C PHE A 781 -10.52 14.10 -4.72
N LEU A 782 -9.75 15.15 -5.09
CA LEU A 782 -8.80 15.78 -4.16
C LEU A 782 -9.50 16.52 -3.03
N LEU A 783 -10.57 17.28 -3.31
CA LEU A 783 -11.37 17.95 -2.27
C LEU A 783 -12.02 16.95 -1.32
N ALA A 784 -12.58 15.86 -1.86
CA ALA A 784 -13.18 14.82 -1.03
C ALA A 784 -12.17 14.15 -0.09
N LYS A 785 -10.93 14.02 -0.53
CA LYS A 785 -9.82 13.55 0.30
C LYS A 785 -9.37 14.60 1.32
N GLN A 786 -9.37 15.88 0.96
CA GLN A 786 -8.87 16.97 1.80
C GLN A 786 -9.78 17.28 2.99
N ILE A 787 -11.09 17.40 2.76
CA ILE A 787 -12.05 17.89 3.77
C ILE A 787 -12.03 17.10 5.09
N PRO A 788 -12.04 15.76 5.12
CA PRO A 788 -11.97 15.00 6.38
C PRO A 788 -10.70 15.27 7.18
N TYR A 789 -9.57 15.47 6.50
CA TYR A 789 -8.28 15.74 7.17
C TYR A 789 -8.15 17.18 7.62
N VAL A 790 -8.80 18.13 6.94
CA VAL A 790 -8.94 19.50 7.45
C VAL A 790 -9.76 19.49 8.75
N ALA A 791 -10.88 18.77 8.78
CA ALA A 791 -11.68 18.64 10.00
C ALA A 791 -10.90 17.99 11.16
N LEU A 792 -10.13 16.94 10.87
CA LEU A 792 -9.25 16.30 11.85
C LEU A 792 -8.14 17.25 12.33
N GLY A 793 -7.54 18.02 11.42
CA GLY A 793 -6.53 19.03 11.74
C GLY A 793 -7.09 20.17 12.62
N MET A 794 -8.34 20.59 12.38
CA MET A 794 -9.03 21.56 13.24
C MET A 794 -9.31 21.00 14.63
N LEU A 795 -9.70 19.72 14.73
CA LEU A 795 -9.87 19.03 16.02
C LEU A 795 -8.53 18.96 16.78
N ASN A 796 -7.45 18.64 16.06
CA ASN A 796 -6.10 18.62 16.61
C ASN A 796 -5.66 20.01 17.10
N PHE A 797 -5.95 21.06 16.33
CA PHE A 797 -5.72 22.44 16.76
C PHE A 797 -6.41 22.77 18.07
N LEU A 798 -7.71 22.44 18.21
CA LEU A 798 -8.45 22.69 19.45
C LEU A 798 -7.80 21.99 20.64
N LEU A 799 -7.35 20.76 20.46
CA LEU A 799 -6.66 19.97 21.47
C LEU A 799 -5.32 20.60 21.88
N LEU A 800 -4.51 21.00 20.90
CA LEU A 800 -3.19 21.61 21.14
C LEU A 800 -3.32 23.00 21.77
N ALA A 801 -4.29 23.83 21.34
CA ALA A 801 -4.57 25.12 21.92
C ALA A 801 -5.06 25.01 23.37
N LEU A 802 -5.95 24.05 23.65
CA LEU A 802 -6.39 23.73 25.00
C LEU A 802 -5.21 23.32 25.88
N LEU A 803 -4.35 22.45 25.38
CA LEU A 803 -3.15 21.97 26.08
C LEU A 803 -2.18 23.13 26.39
N ALA A 804 -1.97 24.04 25.44
CA ALA A 804 -1.12 25.21 25.62
C ALA A 804 -1.59 26.10 26.79
N VAL A 805 -2.91 26.32 26.87
CA VAL A 805 -3.49 27.16 27.92
C VAL A 805 -3.58 26.46 29.28
N THR A 806 -3.96 25.15 29.30
CA THR A 806 -4.28 24.47 30.57
C THR A 806 -3.10 23.67 31.16
N ALA A 807 -2.24 23.08 30.34
CA ALA A 807 -1.13 22.26 30.83
C ALA A 807 0.20 23.03 30.84
N PHE A 808 0.37 23.98 29.92
CA PHE A 808 1.60 24.77 29.82
C PHE A 808 1.45 26.18 30.37
N ASP A 809 0.26 26.56 30.87
CA ASP A 809 -0.04 27.84 31.49
C ASP A 809 0.28 29.06 30.57
N VAL A 810 0.25 28.86 29.25
CA VAL A 810 0.54 29.91 28.28
C VAL A 810 -0.64 30.87 28.22
N PRO A 811 -0.40 32.17 28.48
CA PRO A 811 -1.48 33.15 28.43
C PRO A 811 -2.04 33.30 27.03
N PHE A 812 -3.37 33.30 26.92
CA PHE A 812 -4.06 33.60 25.66
C PHE A 812 -4.72 34.99 25.77
N THR A 813 -4.16 35.98 25.08
CA THR A 813 -4.54 37.40 25.25
C THR A 813 -5.31 37.97 24.08
N GLY A 814 -5.24 37.35 22.89
CA GLY A 814 -5.86 37.82 21.65
C GLY A 814 -7.20 37.15 21.32
N SER A 815 -7.66 37.29 20.07
CA SER A 815 -8.92 36.72 19.59
C SER A 815 -8.79 35.26 19.16
N PHE A 816 -9.53 34.35 19.84
CA PHE A 816 -9.59 32.92 19.46
C PHE A 816 -10.21 32.70 18.06
N ALA A 817 -11.17 33.53 17.69
CA ALA A 817 -11.80 33.45 16.36
C ALA A 817 -10.79 33.78 15.25
N THR A 818 -9.91 34.77 15.47
CA THR A 818 -8.82 35.13 14.55
C THR A 818 -7.85 33.96 14.41
N LEU A 819 -7.42 33.35 15.51
CA LEU A 819 -6.52 32.20 15.49
C LEU A 819 -7.18 30.99 14.80
N ALA A 820 -8.44 30.68 15.10
CA ALA A 820 -9.16 29.57 14.49
C ALA A 820 -9.35 29.75 12.97
N ALA A 821 -9.67 30.98 12.51
CA ALA A 821 -9.78 31.30 11.10
C ALA A 821 -8.43 31.15 10.37
N ALA A 822 -7.34 31.63 10.95
CA ALA A 822 -5.99 31.45 10.41
C ALA A 822 -5.59 29.96 10.37
N THR A 823 -5.94 29.20 11.42
CA THR A 823 -5.68 27.76 11.49
C THR A 823 -6.42 27.01 10.38
N PHE A 824 -7.68 27.35 10.13
CA PHE A 824 -8.44 26.72 9.05
C PHE A 824 -7.74 26.92 7.68
N LEU A 825 -7.30 28.11 7.37
CA LEU A 825 -6.56 28.40 6.13
C LEU A 825 -5.21 27.67 6.10
N TYR A 826 -4.52 27.65 7.22
CA TYR A 826 -3.22 27.01 7.36
C TYR A 826 -3.30 25.48 7.20
N VAL A 827 -4.22 24.82 7.89
CA VAL A 827 -4.45 23.36 7.77
C VAL A 827 -4.93 23.01 6.36
N THR A 828 -5.72 23.89 5.72
CA THR A 828 -6.09 23.71 4.30
C THR A 828 -4.87 23.76 3.39
N ALA A 829 -3.92 24.66 3.62
CA ALA A 829 -2.66 24.72 2.89
C ALA A 829 -1.78 23.48 3.21
N ALA A 830 -1.67 23.07 4.47
CA ALA A 830 -0.90 21.91 4.91
C ALA A 830 -1.39 20.61 4.24
N THR A 831 -2.71 20.38 4.24
CA THR A 831 -3.32 19.23 3.57
C THR A 831 -3.13 19.28 2.05
N ALA A 832 -3.16 20.47 1.45
CA ALA A 832 -2.89 20.63 0.02
C ALA A 832 -1.42 20.33 -0.34
N ILE A 833 -0.44 20.65 0.54
CA ILE A 833 0.96 20.21 0.39
C ILE A 833 1.04 18.67 0.35
N GLY A 834 0.37 17.98 1.28
CA GLY A 834 0.30 16.53 1.29
C GLY A 834 -0.28 15.94 0.00
N LEU A 835 -1.39 16.51 -0.51
CA LEU A 835 -1.98 16.12 -1.79
C LEU A 835 -1.01 16.34 -2.95
N LEU A 836 -0.30 17.46 -2.98
CA LEU A 836 0.70 17.74 -4.02
C LEU A 836 1.82 16.70 -4.02
N ILE A 837 2.39 16.40 -2.87
CA ILE A 837 3.45 15.39 -2.73
C ILE A 837 2.93 14.01 -3.15
N SER A 838 1.69 13.67 -2.82
CA SER A 838 1.08 12.41 -3.19
C SER A 838 1.00 12.18 -4.70
N THR A 839 1.00 13.24 -5.53
CA THR A 839 0.96 13.11 -7.00
C THR A 839 2.21 12.43 -7.54
N PHE A 840 3.36 12.63 -6.91
CA PHE A 840 4.66 12.10 -7.32
C PHE A 840 5.00 10.76 -6.68
N MET A 841 4.46 10.46 -5.48
CA MET A 841 4.81 9.26 -4.72
C MET A 841 3.95 8.05 -5.13
N ARG A 842 4.58 6.85 -5.12
CA ARG A 842 3.93 5.57 -5.44
C ARG A 842 3.84 4.63 -4.24
N SER A 843 4.71 4.79 -3.23
CA SER A 843 4.77 3.95 -2.02
C SER A 843 4.43 4.78 -0.79
N GLN A 844 3.72 4.18 0.18
CA GLN A 844 3.35 4.84 1.44
C GLN A 844 4.58 5.25 2.26
N ILE A 845 5.64 4.43 2.24
CA ILE A 845 6.90 4.73 2.95
C ILE A 845 7.54 5.99 2.36
N ALA A 846 7.67 6.07 1.02
CA ALA A 846 8.22 7.25 0.35
C ALA A 846 7.37 8.51 0.60
N ALA A 847 6.04 8.37 0.63
CA ALA A 847 5.12 9.47 0.92
C ALA A 847 5.28 9.98 2.37
N LEU A 848 5.42 9.07 3.35
CA LEU A 848 5.63 9.42 4.76
C LEU A 848 6.91 10.24 4.93
N PHE A 849 8.06 9.67 4.53
CA PHE A 849 9.35 10.32 4.70
C PHE A 849 9.49 11.58 3.84
N GLY A 850 9.06 11.51 2.58
CA GLY A 850 9.12 12.66 1.67
C GLY A 850 8.29 13.84 2.17
N THR A 851 7.07 13.58 2.68
CA THR A 851 6.23 14.64 3.25
C THR A 851 6.85 15.19 4.54
N ALA A 852 7.35 14.32 5.43
CA ALA A 852 7.99 14.77 6.66
C ALA A 852 9.19 15.70 6.39
N VAL A 853 10.11 15.31 5.51
CA VAL A 853 11.28 16.11 5.16
C VAL A 853 10.89 17.44 4.51
N LEU A 854 9.98 17.39 3.51
CA LEU A 854 9.57 18.58 2.76
C LEU A 854 8.71 19.56 3.58
N THR A 855 8.16 19.13 4.73
CA THR A 855 7.44 20.02 5.65
C THR A 855 8.29 20.47 6.81
N ILE A 856 9.00 19.55 7.52
CA ILE A 856 9.75 19.92 8.74
C ILE A 856 10.95 20.81 8.44
N VAL A 857 11.74 20.49 7.42
CA VAL A 857 12.98 21.26 7.14
C VAL A 857 12.69 22.73 6.83
N PRO A 858 11.75 23.09 5.92
CA PRO A 858 11.40 24.49 5.71
C PRO A 858 10.80 25.17 6.94
N VAL A 859 10.04 24.46 7.76
CA VAL A 859 9.47 25.01 8.99
C VAL A 859 10.55 25.39 9.99
N ILE A 860 11.48 24.49 10.26
CA ILE A 860 12.52 24.75 11.26
C ILE A 860 13.51 25.82 10.79
N GLN A 861 13.96 25.72 9.53
CA GLN A 861 15.05 26.56 9.02
C GLN A 861 14.60 27.93 8.49
N PHE A 862 13.40 28.04 7.92
CA PHE A 862 13.03 29.20 7.12
C PHE A 862 11.74 29.91 7.57
N SER A 863 10.98 29.38 8.54
CA SER A 863 9.69 29.96 8.91
C SER A 863 9.74 31.05 9.97
N GLY A 864 10.88 31.31 10.56
CA GLY A 864 11.00 32.22 11.70
C GLY A 864 10.79 31.57 13.07
N LEU A 865 10.91 30.21 13.11
CA LEU A 865 10.79 29.47 14.37
C LEU A 865 11.98 29.74 15.28
N ILE A 866 13.18 29.62 14.77
CA ILE A 866 14.46 29.86 15.49
C ILE A 866 14.97 31.25 15.15
N ASP A 867 15.31 31.49 13.87
CA ASP A 867 15.84 32.78 13.41
C ASP A 867 14.76 33.61 12.70
N PRO A 868 14.69 34.92 12.90
CA PRO A 868 13.74 35.79 12.19
C PRO A 868 13.92 35.68 10.66
N VAL A 869 12.81 35.62 9.90
CA VAL A 869 12.88 35.58 8.42
C VAL A 869 13.62 36.78 7.82
N SER A 870 13.67 37.91 8.53
CA SER A 870 14.40 39.11 8.13
C SER A 870 15.93 38.95 8.14
N SER A 871 16.44 37.94 8.87
CA SER A 871 17.89 37.64 8.92
C SER A 871 18.32 36.64 7.87
N LEU A 872 17.36 36.01 7.13
CA LEU A 872 17.67 35.06 6.11
C LEU A 872 18.11 35.74 4.82
N GLU A 873 19.07 35.12 4.11
CA GLU A 873 19.61 35.62 2.85
C GLU A 873 19.37 34.62 1.70
N GLY A 874 19.43 35.10 0.46
CA GLY A 874 19.38 34.27 -0.75
C GLY A 874 18.11 33.44 -0.89
N ALA A 875 18.27 32.15 -1.22
CA ALA A 875 17.15 31.20 -1.44
C ALA A 875 16.35 30.96 -0.16
N GLY A 876 16.98 30.99 1.03
CA GLY A 876 16.31 30.81 2.32
C GLY A 876 15.28 31.90 2.59
N ALA A 877 15.62 33.17 2.28
CA ALA A 877 14.71 34.31 2.41
C ALA A 877 13.49 34.17 1.49
N LEU A 878 13.69 33.69 0.27
CA LEU A 878 12.59 33.44 -0.69
C LEU A 878 11.66 32.34 -0.18
N ILE A 879 12.21 31.20 0.28
CA ILE A 879 11.42 30.10 0.83
C ILE A 879 10.64 30.59 2.06
N GLY A 880 11.28 31.28 2.99
CA GLY A 880 10.65 31.82 4.19
C GLY A 880 9.50 32.79 3.90
N ARG A 881 9.59 33.59 2.83
CA ARG A 881 8.51 34.50 2.41
C ARG A 881 7.34 33.79 1.73
N ILE A 882 7.56 32.66 1.07
CA ILE A 882 6.51 31.92 0.35
C ILE A 882 5.83 30.90 1.28
N PHE A 883 6.54 30.39 2.28
CA PHE A 883 6.07 29.26 3.08
C PHE A 883 4.93 29.65 4.05
N PRO A 884 3.80 28.93 4.05
CA PRO A 884 2.62 29.33 4.83
C PRO A 884 2.85 29.40 6.33
N THR A 885 3.76 28.59 6.87
CA THR A 885 4.07 28.52 8.30
C THR A 885 4.59 29.83 8.85
N THR A 886 5.35 30.60 8.09
CA THR A 886 5.87 31.91 8.48
C THR A 886 4.74 32.84 8.95
N TYR A 887 3.70 32.95 8.15
CA TYR A 887 2.58 33.83 8.44
C TYR A 887 1.70 33.32 9.57
N TYR A 888 1.51 31.98 9.60
CA TYR A 888 0.74 31.37 10.68
C TYR A 888 1.48 31.43 12.02
N LEU A 889 2.81 31.33 12.05
CA LEU A 889 3.63 31.52 13.25
C LEU A 889 3.51 32.95 13.82
N ILE A 890 3.49 33.95 12.95
CA ILE A 890 3.26 35.34 13.35
C ILE A 890 1.89 35.49 14.00
N ILE A 891 0.85 34.88 13.40
CA ILE A 891 -0.52 34.92 13.94
C ILE A 891 -0.60 34.16 15.26
N SER A 892 -0.02 32.97 15.36
CA SER A 892 -0.04 32.15 16.59
C SER A 892 0.64 32.89 17.75
N ARG A 893 1.89 33.33 17.59
CA ARG A 893 2.60 34.10 18.60
C ARG A 893 1.89 35.44 18.92
N GLY A 894 1.34 36.09 17.90
CA GLY A 894 0.61 37.38 18.06
C GLY A 894 -0.66 37.24 18.91
N THR A 895 -1.45 36.22 18.66
CA THR A 895 -2.71 35.99 19.40
C THR A 895 -2.49 35.42 20.78
N PHE A 896 -1.49 34.52 20.99
CA PHE A 896 -1.21 34.01 22.33
C PHE A 896 -0.59 35.09 23.23
N SER A 897 0.51 35.73 22.82
CA SER A 897 1.34 36.53 23.72
C SER A 897 1.13 38.03 23.58
N LYS A 898 0.77 38.57 22.40
CA LYS A 898 0.73 40.00 22.12
C LYS A 898 -0.66 40.63 22.15
N GLY A 899 -1.72 39.82 22.25
CA GLY A 899 -3.10 40.27 22.20
C GLY A 899 -3.53 40.87 20.86
N LEU A 900 -2.91 40.47 19.76
CA LEU A 900 -3.23 40.97 18.43
C LEU A 900 -4.55 40.39 17.89
N ASP A 901 -5.32 41.25 17.24
CA ASP A 901 -6.60 40.90 16.61
C ASP A 901 -6.49 40.81 15.08
N PHE A 902 -7.62 40.52 14.41
CA PHE A 902 -7.66 40.41 12.97
C PHE A 902 -7.18 41.68 12.25
N SER A 903 -7.51 42.85 12.76
CA SER A 903 -7.12 44.15 12.18
C SER A 903 -5.60 44.32 12.08
N ASP A 904 -4.87 43.77 13.06
CA ASP A 904 -3.41 43.87 13.11
C ASP A 904 -2.71 42.81 12.25
N LEU A 905 -3.40 41.66 12.01
CA LEU A 905 -2.84 40.47 11.38
C LEU A 905 -3.31 40.25 9.92
N GLN A 906 -4.19 41.12 9.39
CA GLN A 906 -4.80 40.95 8.08
C GLN A 906 -3.81 40.68 6.94
N MET A 907 -2.62 41.31 6.95
CA MET A 907 -1.57 41.11 5.96
C MET A 907 -0.99 39.68 6.00
N SER A 908 -1.01 39.01 7.16
CA SER A 908 -0.55 37.62 7.31
C SER A 908 -1.61 36.61 6.86
N PHE A 909 -2.90 37.01 6.76
CA PHE A 909 -3.96 36.16 6.22
C PHE A 909 -3.93 36.05 4.70
N VAL A 910 -3.44 37.05 3.97
CA VAL A 910 -3.42 37.06 2.51
C VAL A 910 -2.63 35.90 1.92
N PRO A 911 -1.38 35.63 2.33
CA PRO A 911 -0.62 34.47 1.84
C PRO A 911 -1.27 33.13 2.21
N LEU A 912 -1.87 33.02 3.40
CA LEU A 912 -2.57 31.79 3.82
C LEU A 912 -3.81 31.51 2.96
N LEU A 913 -4.57 32.56 2.60
CA LEU A 913 -5.75 32.45 1.74
C LEU A 913 -5.38 32.00 0.32
N ILE A 914 -4.22 32.43 -0.19
CA ILE A 914 -3.74 32.08 -1.54
C ILE A 914 -3.10 30.68 -1.56
N ALA A 915 -2.37 30.29 -0.52
CA ALA A 915 -1.56 29.08 -0.48
C ALA A 915 -2.42 27.80 -0.71
N GLY A 916 -3.55 27.66 0.01
CA GLY A 916 -4.41 26.49 -0.10
C GLY A 916 -4.94 26.27 -1.54
N PRO A 917 -5.66 27.22 -2.14
CA PRO A 917 -6.17 27.12 -3.49
C PRO A 917 -5.07 26.96 -4.56
N ALA A 918 -3.94 27.65 -4.42
CA ALA A 918 -2.82 27.54 -5.36
C ALA A 918 -2.20 26.13 -5.35
N LEU A 919 -1.92 25.56 -4.19
CA LEU A 919 -1.38 24.22 -4.03
C LEU A 919 -2.36 23.14 -4.47
N LEU A 920 -3.65 23.31 -4.16
CA LEU A 920 -4.70 22.40 -4.62
C LEU A 920 -4.84 22.48 -6.16
N GLY A 921 -4.83 23.68 -6.75
CA GLY A 921 -4.86 23.88 -8.20
C GLY A 921 -3.69 23.19 -8.90
N LEU A 922 -2.49 23.32 -8.33
CA LEU A 922 -1.30 22.62 -8.82
C LEU A 922 -1.45 21.10 -8.70
N SER A 923 -1.99 20.60 -7.59
CA SER A 923 -2.28 19.18 -7.39
C SER A 923 -3.28 18.65 -8.43
N VAL A 924 -4.34 19.41 -8.74
CA VAL A 924 -5.34 19.07 -9.78
C VAL A 924 -4.70 19.01 -11.17
N ALA A 925 -3.80 19.94 -11.48
CA ALA A 925 -3.09 19.97 -12.76
C ALA A 925 -2.16 18.76 -12.93
N LEU A 926 -1.43 18.41 -11.89
CA LEU A 926 -0.42 17.33 -11.91
C LEU A 926 -1.00 15.92 -11.73
N LEU A 927 -2.16 15.78 -11.05
CA LEU A 927 -2.80 14.47 -10.88
C LEU A 927 -3.29 13.94 -12.23
N LYS A 928 -2.76 12.81 -12.66
CA LYS A 928 -3.19 12.14 -13.89
C LYS A 928 -4.48 11.34 -13.64
N LYS A 929 -5.40 11.36 -14.60
CA LYS A 929 -6.65 10.57 -14.57
C LYS A 929 -6.56 9.29 -15.40
N GLN A 930 -5.37 8.95 -15.86
CA GLN A 930 -5.05 7.70 -16.54
C GLN A 930 -3.68 7.25 -16.08
N GLU A 931 -3.46 5.97 -16.10
CA GLU A 931 -2.12 5.41 -15.93
C GLU A 931 -1.31 5.63 -17.22
N THR A 932 -0.08 6.11 -17.08
CA THR A 932 0.82 6.41 -18.22
C THR A 932 1.97 5.44 -18.26
#